data_fcc5476af8fd1589f9c7583d0d80f7e5
#
_entry.id   fcc5476af8fd1589f9c7583d0d80f7e5
#
_cell.length_a   1.000
_cell.length_b   1.000
_cell.length_c   1.000
_cell.angle_alpha   90.00
_cell.angle_beta   90.00
_cell.angle_gamma   90.00
#
_symmetry.space_group_name_H-M   'P 1'
#
loop_
_entity.id
_entity.type
_entity.pdbx_description
1 polymer ?
#
loop_
_entity_poly.entity_id
_entity_poly.type
_entity_poly.pdbx_seq_one_letter_code
_entity_poly.pdbx_strand_id
1 'polypeptide(L)'
;MVFAAFGYRRAIRLVTSFSVLALFNLAFAGQGQLLAETAIAEESTPITDPLENGASLGPVLHLPPNSVAQFKQQQPGANLPTAQVSQDDVSPTEPAELPSPESTASPPKDPNARLRIPPNFGEGFPIERVFIYVRNPSNDPKQEEESRRQLANSFGIRAGGNFSPLLADQGLNQVQRLPFVESAEYRLYQSNLPGVVIVALLVNLKPQEVSQVPGPKPPRGMVISGKLRDFPTLYESDRSLVKLILNGGVGVFSDTNPWFGNPENFAPSSYQPKGTITWGEFYLEPGLAGITGLGNSPVYIYGGASYTVSGTVQPDIFRTDSRFYGNIERLYGGFLVAKTGNPLVFNLSAGRQIFQLNQGFLFSQFSGSANALDRAASYSNPRTAYEMTVLSDLRWGYFRLQGFFLEPDELSVADSNTQYLGISAQYNNNQGVEAVLTYVGVPQSSRTYLLPDGERLTRQGLQVINPRLQLSPLFGVPGLWFQGEYAYQFNDRYSMSAQGGYLWLGYSVQNVRWQPSFSYRFAGFSGDNPKTATYERFDPLQASGLTDWLQGISLGKVYNNSNSFSHRVNFTVMPNSNFELSLDYYYRFADTLNNLGGNPALQTLKSYDLGHELLLIGRYYLSQNFLLQGVGSVAFPGTAIRLAADNNTSPWVTLQVSLFMFF
;
A
#
# COMPACT_ATOMS: atom_id res chain seq x y z
N MET A 1 -22.93 35.52 1.39
CA MET A 1 -22.29 34.19 1.46
C MET A 1 -21.26 33.92 0.34
N VAL A 2 -21.31 34.59 -0.79
CA VAL A 2 -20.38 34.36 -1.92
C VAL A 2 -18.97 34.95 -1.68
N PHE A 3 -18.82 36.00 -0.90
CA PHE A 3 -17.52 36.62 -0.60
C PHE A 3 -16.67 35.88 0.42
N ALA A 4 -17.24 35.02 1.28
CA ALA A 4 -16.49 34.20 2.24
C ALA A 4 -15.78 32.99 1.59
N ALA A 5 -16.33 32.47 0.48
CA ALA A 5 -15.76 31.32 -0.22
C ALA A 5 -14.48 31.65 -1.00
N PHE A 6 -14.34 32.89 -1.49
CA PHE A 6 -13.15 33.31 -2.25
C PHE A 6 -11.91 33.56 -1.38
N GLY A 7 -12.11 34.06 -0.17
CA GLY A 7 -11.03 34.26 0.80
C GLY A 7 -10.48 32.94 1.37
N TYR A 8 -11.36 31.97 1.59
CA TYR A 8 -11.02 30.66 2.13
C TYR A 8 -10.16 29.80 1.15
N ARG A 9 -10.43 29.89 -0.15
CA ARG A 9 -9.66 29.19 -1.19
C ARG A 9 -8.22 29.68 -1.35
N ARG A 10 -7.97 30.99 -1.22
CA ARG A 10 -6.60 31.54 -1.24
C ARG A 10 -5.82 31.17 0.04
N ALA A 11 -6.50 31.14 1.18
CA ALA A 11 -5.89 30.75 2.44
C ALA A 11 -5.51 29.25 2.45
N ILE A 12 -6.33 28.35 1.88
CA ILE A 12 -6.00 26.90 1.79
C ILE A 12 -4.85 26.68 0.81
N ARG A 13 -4.82 27.33 -0.35
CA ARG A 13 -3.67 27.24 -1.28
C ARG A 13 -2.38 27.80 -0.66
N LEU A 14 -2.46 28.83 0.15
CA LEU A 14 -1.30 29.36 0.90
C LEU A 14 -0.88 28.44 2.05
N VAL A 15 -1.82 27.87 2.80
CA VAL A 15 -1.50 27.00 3.94
C VAL A 15 -0.89 25.68 3.49
N THR A 16 -1.37 25.06 2.40
CA THR A 16 -0.77 23.84 1.86
C THR A 16 0.62 24.09 1.25
N SER A 17 0.83 25.22 0.56
CA SER A 17 2.13 25.56 -0.01
C SER A 17 3.16 26.03 1.03
N PHE A 18 2.74 26.76 2.07
CA PHE A 18 3.66 27.29 3.08
C PHE A 18 3.97 26.31 4.22
N SER A 19 3.01 25.46 4.64
CA SER A 19 3.21 24.60 5.81
C SER A 19 4.20 23.45 5.54
N VAL A 20 4.18 22.86 4.35
CA VAL A 20 5.11 21.78 3.99
C VAL A 20 6.50 22.34 3.64
N LEU A 21 6.58 23.48 2.95
CA LEU A 21 7.86 24.14 2.69
C LEU A 21 8.54 24.69 3.95
N ALA A 22 7.78 25.20 4.91
CA ALA A 22 8.31 25.71 6.18
C ALA A 22 8.87 24.59 7.08
N LEU A 23 8.26 23.42 7.10
CA LEU A 23 8.76 22.26 7.83
C LEU A 23 10.03 21.68 7.19
N PHE A 24 10.16 21.74 5.86
CA PHE A 24 11.38 21.31 5.16
C PHE A 24 12.54 22.30 5.29
N ASN A 25 12.28 23.62 5.31
CA ASN A 25 13.33 24.61 5.52
C ASN A 25 13.95 24.55 6.93
N LEU A 26 13.22 24.06 7.93
CA LEU A 26 13.77 23.82 9.27
C LEU A 26 14.68 22.58 9.35
N ALA A 27 14.58 21.64 8.41
CA ALA A 27 15.37 20.42 8.38
C ALA A 27 16.65 20.53 7.52
N PHE A 28 16.73 21.49 6.58
CA PHE A 28 17.81 21.58 5.58
C PHE A 28 18.45 22.96 5.41
N ALA A 29 18.45 23.83 6.43
CA ALA A 29 19.20 25.07 6.42
C ALA A 29 20.72 24.79 6.45
N GLY A 30 21.29 24.52 5.28
CA GLY A 30 22.73 24.37 5.12
C GLY A 30 23.17 23.92 3.73
N GLN A 31 23.63 24.88 2.91
CA GLN A 31 24.42 24.77 1.65
C GLN A 31 23.64 24.23 0.41
N GLY A 32 23.68 24.80 -0.73
CA GLY A 32 24.46 25.83 -1.39
C GLY A 32 24.05 25.91 -2.89
N GLN A 33 24.27 27.04 -3.48
CA GLN A 33 24.01 27.41 -4.89
C GLN A 33 24.90 26.71 -5.91
N LEU A 34 24.38 26.57 -7.12
CA LEU A 34 24.95 26.64 -8.50
C LEU A 34 24.40 25.52 -9.39
N LEU A 35 23.90 25.72 -10.56
CA LEU A 35 24.26 26.27 -11.83
C LEU A 35 23.09 26.15 -12.82
N ALA A 36 22.90 27.16 -13.62
CA ALA A 36 22.00 27.22 -14.78
C ALA A 36 22.82 27.21 -16.09
N GLU A 37 22.07 27.04 -17.21
CA GLU A 37 22.44 27.21 -18.65
C GLU A 37 23.05 25.97 -19.32
N THR A 38 22.46 25.48 -20.43
CA THR A 38 22.37 26.06 -21.78
C THR A 38 21.46 25.21 -22.70
N ALA A 39 20.71 25.87 -23.55
CA ALA A 39 19.84 25.35 -24.61
C ALA A 39 20.61 25.03 -25.88
N ILE A 40 20.06 24.19 -26.77
CA ILE A 40 19.98 24.39 -28.24
C ILE A 40 18.91 23.43 -28.84
N ALA A 41 18.15 23.97 -29.80
CA ALA A 41 17.04 23.36 -30.50
C ALA A 41 17.48 22.55 -31.73
N GLU A 42 16.64 21.58 -32.15
CA GLU A 42 16.42 21.31 -33.59
C GLU A 42 15.07 20.61 -33.83
N GLU A 43 14.45 21.02 -34.96
CA GLU A 43 13.13 20.66 -35.47
C GLU A 43 13.07 19.29 -36.13
N SER A 44 11.90 18.62 -36.08
CA SER A 44 11.37 17.91 -37.27
C SER A 44 9.88 17.54 -37.11
N THR A 45 9.19 17.62 -38.22
CA THR A 45 7.78 17.64 -38.55
C THR A 45 6.99 16.35 -38.36
N PRO A 46 5.64 16.40 -38.38
CA PRO A 46 4.74 15.39 -37.89
C PRO A 46 4.29 14.36 -38.93
N ILE A 47 3.98 13.14 -38.46
CA ILE A 47 3.19 12.16 -39.21
C ILE A 47 1.85 11.98 -38.53
N THR A 48 0.82 12.25 -39.26
CA THR A 48 -0.59 12.00 -38.91
C THR A 48 -0.94 10.55 -39.15
N ASP A 49 -1.67 9.93 -38.22
CA ASP A 49 -2.66 8.91 -38.55
C ASP A 49 -3.75 8.78 -37.49
N PRO A 50 -5.00 8.52 -37.90
CA PRO A 50 -6.18 8.71 -37.07
C PRO A 50 -6.73 7.40 -36.56
N LEU A 51 -7.06 7.31 -35.27
CA LEU A 51 -8.10 6.42 -34.79
C LEU A 51 -8.79 7.03 -33.57
N GLU A 52 -10.00 7.46 -33.84
CA GLU A 52 -10.99 7.90 -32.85
C GLU A 52 -11.48 6.80 -31.93
N ASN A 53 -11.97 7.24 -30.79
CA ASN A 53 -12.72 6.51 -29.78
C ASN A 53 -11.90 5.74 -28.75
N GLY A 54 -11.04 6.44 -28.02
CA GLY A 54 -10.66 6.04 -26.68
C GLY A 54 -11.76 6.37 -25.67
N ALA A 55 -12.76 5.49 -25.52
CA ALA A 55 -13.61 5.53 -24.34
C ALA A 55 -12.69 5.49 -23.13
N SER A 56 -12.69 6.56 -22.34
CA SER A 56 -12.07 6.59 -21.02
C SER A 56 -12.74 5.50 -20.19
N LEU A 57 -12.14 4.34 -20.17
CA LEU A 57 -12.49 3.31 -19.19
C LEU A 57 -12.15 3.94 -17.84
N GLY A 58 -13.18 4.26 -17.08
CA GLY A 58 -13.05 4.69 -15.70
C GLY A 58 -12.12 3.75 -14.94
N PRO A 59 -11.49 4.20 -13.87
CA PRO A 59 -10.53 3.39 -13.16
C PRO A 59 -11.19 2.09 -12.72
N VAL A 60 -10.68 0.99 -13.24
CA VAL A 60 -11.08 -0.34 -12.82
C VAL A 60 -10.65 -0.51 -11.37
N LEU A 61 -11.58 -0.92 -10.57
CA LEU A 61 -11.36 -1.06 -9.12
C LEU A 61 -10.53 -2.25 -8.79
N HIS A 62 -9.61 -1.97 -7.96
CA HIS A 62 -8.80 -2.96 -7.29
C HIS A 62 -8.74 -2.65 -5.79
N LEU A 63 -9.16 -3.57 -4.99
CA LEU A 63 -8.99 -3.51 -3.55
C LEU A 63 -7.75 -4.30 -3.18
N PRO A 64 -6.82 -3.71 -2.42
CA PRO A 64 -5.78 -4.51 -1.79
C PRO A 64 -6.45 -5.55 -0.92
N PRO A 65 -5.79 -6.66 -0.62
CA PRO A 65 -6.29 -7.60 0.36
C PRO A 65 -6.58 -6.95 1.73
N ASN A 66 -6.76 -5.66 1.78
CA ASN A 66 -6.89 -4.81 2.96
C ASN A 66 -8.19 -4.06 3.10
N SER A 67 -9.21 -4.31 2.29
CA SER A 67 -10.49 -3.64 2.53
C SER A 67 -11.66 -4.43 2.01
N VAL A 68 -12.52 -4.96 2.90
CA VAL A 68 -13.88 -5.39 2.62
C VAL A 68 -14.68 -6.07 3.75
N ALA A 69 -15.90 -5.67 4.12
CA ALA A 69 -16.71 -6.02 5.30
C ALA A 69 -18.05 -6.78 5.12
N GLN A 70 -18.65 -7.24 6.18
CA GLN A 70 -19.83 -8.09 6.28
C GLN A 70 -21.09 -7.46 6.86
N PHE A 71 -22.23 -8.07 6.54
CA PHE A 71 -23.46 -8.06 7.35
C PHE A 71 -24.02 -9.47 7.58
N LYS A 72 -24.45 -9.76 8.81
CA LYS A 72 -25.28 -10.91 9.17
C LYS A 72 -26.65 -10.42 9.63
N GLN A 73 -27.71 -10.89 8.97
CA GLN A 73 -29.07 -10.78 9.49
C GLN A 73 -29.24 -11.74 10.67
N GLN A 74 -29.69 -11.23 11.81
CA GLN A 74 -30.24 -12.02 12.89
C GLN A 74 -31.76 -12.14 12.72
N GLN A 75 -32.24 -13.37 12.73
CA GLN A 75 -33.65 -13.65 13.10
C GLN A 75 -33.75 -13.89 14.61
N PRO A 76 -34.86 -13.52 15.27
CA PRO A 76 -35.01 -13.67 16.69
C PRO A 76 -35.65 -15.00 17.07
N GLY A 77 -35.15 -15.64 18.09
CA GLY A 77 -35.75 -16.85 18.62
C GLY A 77 -35.12 -17.32 19.94
N ALA A 78 -35.66 -16.79 21.02
CA ALA A 78 -35.95 -17.36 22.33
C ALA A 78 -34.96 -18.32 23.07
N ASN A 79 -34.81 -17.94 24.34
CA ASN A 79 -34.65 -18.70 25.58
C ASN A 79 -33.28 -18.71 26.24
N LEU A 80 -33.29 -17.91 27.32
CA LEU A 80 -32.41 -18.06 28.49
C LEU A 80 -32.63 -19.41 29.21
N PRO A 81 -31.62 -19.93 29.90
CA PRO A 81 -31.81 -20.06 31.34
C PRO A 81 -30.65 -19.52 32.18
N THR A 82 -31.03 -19.29 33.37
CA THR A 82 -30.51 -18.61 34.52
C THR A 82 -29.24 -19.23 35.15
N ALA A 83 -28.47 -18.35 35.73
CA ALA A 83 -27.36 -18.43 36.65
C ALA A 83 -27.16 -19.61 37.56
N GLN A 84 -25.89 -19.87 37.89
CA GLN A 84 -25.48 -20.08 39.28
C GLN A 84 -24.07 -19.52 39.52
N VAL A 85 -24.01 -18.73 40.59
CA VAL A 85 -22.80 -18.17 41.23
C VAL A 85 -22.20 -19.25 42.10
N SER A 86 -20.88 -19.43 42.06
CA SER A 86 -20.14 -19.97 43.21
C SER A 86 -18.88 -19.15 43.46
N GLN A 87 -18.78 -18.73 44.70
CA GLN A 87 -17.66 -18.03 45.32
C GLN A 87 -16.50 -18.98 45.61
N ASP A 88 -15.39 -18.33 45.92
CA ASP A 88 -14.19 -18.78 46.62
C ASP A 88 -13.01 -19.25 45.73
N ASP A 89 -11.94 -18.44 45.63
CA ASP A 89 -10.78 -18.53 46.56
C ASP A 89 -9.81 -17.35 46.32
N VAL A 90 -9.47 -16.72 47.45
CA VAL A 90 -8.44 -15.67 47.54
C VAL A 90 -7.15 -16.33 47.98
N SER A 91 -6.04 -16.09 47.29
CA SER A 91 -4.68 -16.33 47.78
C SER A 91 -3.69 -15.29 47.28
N PRO A 92 -2.58 -15.04 47.97
CA PRO A 92 -2.14 -13.70 48.32
C PRO A 92 -1.12 -13.10 47.34
N THR A 93 -1.13 -11.78 47.30
CA THR A 93 -0.27 -10.85 46.61
C THR A 93 1.21 -10.97 47.03
N GLU A 94 2.10 -11.20 46.08
CA GLU A 94 3.54 -10.94 46.19
C GLU A 94 3.88 -9.49 45.83
N PRO A 95 4.92 -8.87 46.42
CA PRO A 95 5.19 -7.43 46.32
C PRO A 95 5.77 -7.04 44.98
N ALA A 96 5.32 -5.89 44.49
CA ALA A 96 5.79 -5.27 43.25
C ALA A 96 7.29 -4.87 43.35
N GLU A 97 8.12 -5.41 42.48
CA GLU A 97 9.46 -4.89 42.20
C GLU A 97 9.39 -3.59 41.40
N LEU A 98 10.21 -2.62 41.81
CA LEU A 98 10.37 -1.32 41.18
C LEU A 98 10.99 -1.44 39.76
N PRO A 99 10.55 -0.68 38.76
CA PRO A 99 11.09 -0.76 37.41
C PRO A 99 12.49 -0.15 37.31
N SER A 100 13.41 -0.93 36.74
CA SER A 100 14.73 -0.46 36.28
C SER A 100 14.59 0.48 35.06
N PRO A 101 15.56 1.39 34.81
CA PRO A 101 15.43 2.44 33.78
C PRO A 101 15.30 1.85 32.38
N GLU A 102 14.26 2.29 31.69
CA GLU A 102 13.89 1.84 30.35
C GLU A 102 14.93 2.24 29.30
N SER A 103 15.61 1.26 28.77
CA SER A 103 16.35 1.35 27.52
C SER A 103 15.44 1.06 26.34
N THR A 104 15.35 2.01 25.42
CA THR A 104 14.97 1.87 24.00
C THR A 104 13.84 0.91 23.66
N ALA A 105 12.70 1.48 23.29
CA ALA A 105 11.54 0.93 22.59
C ALA A 105 11.43 -0.61 22.59
N SER A 106 11.00 -1.17 23.69
CA SER A 106 10.63 -2.58 23.78
C SER A 106 9.47 -2.87 22.82
N PRO A 107 9.44 -4.05 22.19
CA PRO A 107 8.26 -4.51 21.48
C PRO A 107 7.05 -4.49 22.44
N PRO A 108 5.81 -4.42 21.92
CA PRO A 108 4.62 -4.39 22.77
C PRO A 108 4.72 -5.45 23.86
N LYS A 109 4.44 -5.12 25.11
CA LYS A 109 4.52 -6.04 26.28
C LYS A 109 3.75 -7.35 26.04
N ASP A 110 2.70 -7.29 25.23
CA ASP A 110 2.03 -8.46 24.68
C ASP A 110 2.10 -8.43 23.15
N PRO A 111 2.97 -9.25 22.53
CA PRO A 111 3.03 -9.36 21.07
C PRO A 111 1.74 -9.92 20.44
N ASN A 112 0.80 -10.47 21.25
CA ASN A 112 -0.52 -10.88 20.77
C ASN A 112 -1.55 -9.72 20.79
N ALA A 113 -1.23 -8.62 21.44
CA ALA A 113 -2.12 -7.45 21.52
C ALA A 113 -2.28 -6.71 20.18
N ARG A 114 -1.37 -6.91 19.23
CA ARG A 114 -1.44 -6.34 17.88
C ARG A 114 -1.89 -7.37 16.88
N LEU A 115 -2.57 -6.90 15.83
CA LEU A 115 -2.96 -7.74 14.71
C LEU A 115 -1.72 -8.30 14.02
N ARG A 116 -1.67 -9.63 13.88
CA ARG A 116 -0.61 -10.33 13.16
C ARG A 116 -0.97 -10.40 11.68
N ILE A 117 -0.07 -9.97 10.84
CA ILE A 117 -0.23 -10.02 9.39
C ILE A 117 0.51 -11.25 8.87
N PRO A 118 -0.12 -12.09 8.02
CA PRO A 118 0.58 -13.14 7.31
C PRO A 118 1.76 -12.57 6.53
N PRO A 119 2.97 -13.17 6.58
CA PRO A 119 4.14 -12.60 5.91
C PRO A 119 3.96 -12.35 4.41
N ASN A 120 3.39 -13.29 3.68
CA ASN A 120 3.17 -13.12 2.24
C ASN A 120 2.11 -12.06 1.92
N PHE A 121 1.14 -11.86 2.81
CA PHE A 121 0.19 -10.76 2.69
C PHE A 121 0.84 -9.39 2.86
N GLY A 122 1.86 -9.29 3.70
CA GLY A 122 2.61 -8.06 3.93
C GLY A 122 3.66 -7.75 2.86
N GLU A 123 3.79 -8.56 1.81
CA GLU A 123 4.78 -8.33 0.75
C GLU A 123 4.57 -6.97 0.07
N GLY A 124 5.66 -6.22 -0.05
CA GLY A 124 5.64 -4.88 -0.63
C GLY A 124 5.20 -3.77 0.33
N PHE A 125 4.69 -4.07 1.52
CA PHE A 125 4.29 -3.05 2.49
C PHE A 125 5.50 -2.32 3.07
N PRO A 126 5.42 -1.00 3.24
CA PRO A 126 6.47 -0.22 3.91
C PRO A 126 6.66 -0.68 5.36
N ILE A 127 7.91 -0.74 5.80
CA ILE A 127 8.27 -1.13 7.16
C ILE A 127 8.49 0.14 7.99
N GLU A 128 7.63 0.40 8.99
CA GLU A 128 7.84 1.51 9.94
C GLU A 128 9.06 1.27 10.82
N ARG A 129 9.09 0.09 11.45
CA ARG A 129 10.11 -0.28 12.45
C ARG A 129 10.47 -1.75 12.38
N VAL A 130 11.71 -2.04 12.80
CA VAL A 130 12.16 -3.39 13.06
C VAL A 130 12.54 -3.50 14.53
N PHE A 131 11.88 -4.38 15.28
CA PHE A 131 12.20 -4.69 16.66
C PHE A 131 12.98 -6.00 16.76
N ILE A 132 14.02 -6.02 17.59
CA ILE A 132 14.73 -7.23 17.97
C ILE A 132 14.44 -7.49 19.43
N TYR A 133 13.65 -8.53 19.68
CA TYR A 133 13.23 -8.92 21.00
C TYR A 133 13.97 -10.18 21.44
N VAL A 134 14.87 -10.02 22.41
CA VAL A 134 15.57 -11.13 23.04
C VAL A 134 14.77 -11.55 24.27
N ARG A 135 14.26 -12.78 24.29
CA ARG A 135 13.40 -13.29 25.38
C ARG A 135 14.16 -13.59 26.66
N ASN A 136 15.44 -13.94 26.53
CA ASN A 136 16.36 -14.23 27.63
C ASN A 136 17.65 -13.41 27.43
N PRO A 137 17.60 -12.09 27.69
CA PRO A 137 18.73 -11.20 27.46
C PRO A 137 19.94 -11.56 28.36
N SER A 138 21.15 -11.19 27.91
CA SER A 138 22.35 -11.30 28.74
C SER A 138 22.30 -10.32 29.91
N ASN A 139 22.87 -10.72 31.04
CA ASN A 139 23.03 -9.83 32.19
C ASN A 139 24.14 -8.76 31.98
N ASP A 140 24.98 -8.91 30.97
CA ASP A 140 25.98 -7.91 30.58
C ASP A 140 25.42 -6.98 29.50
N PRO A 141 25.20 -5.68 29.77
CA PRO A 141 24.65 -4.73 28.80
C PRO A 141 25.47 -4.58 27.52
N LYS A 142 26.80 -4.70 27.58
CA LYS A 142 27.66 -4.61 26.40
C LYS A 142 27.51 -5.83 25.50
N GLN A 143 27.44 -7.00 26.10
CA GLN A 143 27.21 -8.23 25.37
C GLN A 143 25.81 -8.29 24.77
N GLU A 144 24.80 -7.79 25.49
CA GLU A 144 23.44 -7.67 24.99
C GLU A 144 23.37 -6.74 23.77
N GLU A 145 24.01 -5.58 23.83
CA GLU A 145 24.06 -4.63 22.71
C GLU A 145 24.78 -5.23 21.49
N GLU A 146 25.90 -5.88 21.69
CA GLU A 146 26.64 -6.56 20.62
C GLU A 146 25.80 -7.69 20.00
N SER A 147 25.13 -8.50 20.80
CA SER A 147 24.23 -9.55 20.36
C SER A 147 23.09 -8.98 19.51
N ARG A 148 22.44 -7.90 19.97
CA ARG A 148 21.37 -7.21 19.21
C ARG A 148 21.88 -6.66 17.88
N ARG A 149 23.09 -6.10 17.87
CA ARG A 149 23.72 -5.62 16.64
C ARG A 149 23.99 -6.74 15.65
N GLN A 150 24.52 -7.88 16.12
CA GLN A 150 24.76 -9.05 15.27
C GLN A 150 23.44 -9.66 14.74
N LEU A 151 22.40 -9.77 15.57
CA LEU A 151 21.07 -10.20 15.18
C LEU A 151 20.47 -9.28 14.11
N ALA A 152 20.52 -7.96 14.31
CA ALA A 152 20.03 -6.98 13.34
C ALA A 152 20.73 -7.10 12.00
N ASN A 153 22.05 -7.20 12.01
CA ASN A 153 22.84 -7.28 10.78
C ASN A 153 22.65 -8.60 10.04
N SER A 154 22.44 -9.71 10.76
CA SER A 154 22.20 -11.02 10.17
C SER A 154 20.78 -11.14 9.60
N PHE A 155 19.77 -10.55 10.27
CA PHE A 155 18.41 -10.53 9.79
C PHE A 155 18.26 -9.69 8.51
N GLY A 156 19.01 -8.58 8.39
CA GLY A 156 19.09 -7.78 7.17
C GLY A 156 17.85 -6.94 6.84
N ILE A 157 16.69 -7.21 7.45
CA ILE A 157 15.48 -6.39 7.28
C ILE A 157 15.65 -5.07 8.04
N ARG A 158 15.26 -3.96 7.41
CA ARG A 158 15.43 -2.61 7.94
C ARG A 158 14.13 -1.80 7.81
N ALA A 159 13.93 -0.86 8.74
CA ALA A 159 12.89 0.16 8.64
C ALA A 159 13.08 1.03 7.38
N GLY A 160 11.99 1.57 6.86
CA GLY A 160 11.95 2.37 5.64
C GLY A 160 12.03 1.57 4.33
N GLY A 161 12.22 0.25 4.39
CA GLY A 161 12.15 -0.62 3.21
C GLY A 161 10.75 -1.18 3.00
N ASN A 162 10.53 -1.79 1.83
CA ASN A 162 9.35 -2.61 1.60
C ASN A 162 9.63 -4.03 2.08
N PHE A 163 8.63 -4.64 2.70
CA PHE A 163 8.78 -5.99 3.22
C PHE A 163 8.84 -7.02 2.09
N SER A 164 9.78 -7.95 2.19
CA SER A 164 9.90 -9.11 1.30
C SER A 164 9.99 -10.38 2.15
N PRO A 165 9.02 -11.29 2.03
CA PRO A 165 9.03 -12.56 2.75
C PRO A 165 10.29 -13.38 2.46
N LEU A 166 10.71 -13.44 1.18
CA LEU A 166 11.90 -14.19 0.78
C LEU A 166 13.17 -13.69 1.48
N LEU A 167 13.36 -12.37 1.54
CA LEU A 167 14.52 -11.76 2.20
C LEU A 167 14.44 -11.90 3.72
N ALA A 168 13.24 -11.83 4.29
CA ALA A 168 13.02 -12.01 5.73
C ALA A 168 13.30 -13.46 6.16
N ASP A 169 12.85 -14.45 5.40
CA ASP A 169 13.11 -15.86 5.64
C ASP A 169 14.60 -16.18 5.53
N GLN A 170 15.27 -15.63 4.52
CA GLN A 170 16.72 -15.77 4.38
C GLN A 170 17.46 -15.13 5.57
N GLY A 171 17.04 -13.94 5.99
CA GLY A 171 17.61 -13.27 7.15
C GLY A 171 17.37 -14.08 8.44
N LEU A 172 16.17 -14.65 8.63
CA LEU A 172 15.87 -15.54 9.76
C LEU A 172 16.79 -16.77 9.77
N ASN A 173 17.00 -17.38 8.61
CA ASN A 173 17.92 -18.50 8.45
C ASN A 173 19.34 -18.12 8.88
N GLN A 174 19.83 -16.92 8.52
CA GLN A 174 21.13 -16.43 8.98
C GLN A 174 21.17 -16.21 10.50
N VAL A 175 20.12 -15.66 11.09
CA VAL A 175 20.00 -15.45 12.53
C VAL A 175 20.04 -16.77 13.30
N GLN A 176 19.28 -17.78 12.87
CA GLN A 176 19.22 -19.10 13.52
C GLN A 176 20.56 -19.84 13.53
N ARG A 177 21.50 -19.44 12.67
CA ARG A 177 22.86 -20.04 12.57
C ARG A 177 23.90 -19.34 13.42
N LEU A 178 23.57 -18.21 14.05
CA LEU A 178 24.48 -17.55 14.95
C LEU A 178 24.79 -18.47 16.15
N PRO A 179 26.05 -18.59 16.56
CA PRO A 179 26.46 -19.58 17.59
C PRO A 179 25.70 -19.43 18.92
N PHE A 180 25.33 -18.20 19.25
CA PHE A 180 24.66 -17.86 20.51
C PHE A 180 23.12 -17.90 20.43
N VAL A 181 22.53 -18.19 19.26
CA VAL A 181 21.09 -18.30 19.08
C VAL A 181 20.63 -19.74 19.30
N GLU A 182 19.63 -19.93 20.15
CA GLU A 182 18.94 -21.21 20.37
C GLU A 182 17.78 -21.36 19.37
N SER A 183 16.93 -20.32 19.27
CA SER A 183 15.81 -20.29 18.33
C SER A 183 15.47 -18.86 17.98
N ALA A 184 14.92 -18.67 16.78
CA ALA A 184 14.44 -17.38 16.31
C ALA A 184 13.20 -17.55 15.44
N GLU A 185 12.32 -16.55 15.49
CA GLU A 185 11.17 -16.39 14.60
C GLU A 185 10.98 -14.90 14.29
N TYR A 186 10.33 -14.55 13.18
CA TYR A 186 9.87 -13.20 12.99
C TYR A 186 8.35 -13.16 12.86
N ARG A 187 7.79 -11.99 13.13
CA ARG A 187 6.35 -11.72 13.02
C ARG A 187 6.13 -10.36 12.41
N LEU A 188 5.09 -10.25 11.58
CA LEU A 188 4.59 -8.98 11.11
C LEU A 188 3.42 -8.54 11.98
N TYR A 189 3.39 -7.26 12.26
CA TYR A 189 2.28 -6.61 12.97
C TYR A 189 1.84 -5.37 12.19
N GLN A 190 0.56 -5.09 12.24
CA GLN A 190 0.04 -3.83 11.75
C GLN A 190 0.62 -2.68 12.59
N SER A 191 1.11 -1.65 11.92
CA SER A 191 1.47 -0.39 12.55
C SER A 191 0.23 0.37 13.02
N ASN A 192 0.42 1.39 13.85
CA ASN A 192 -0.62 2.40 14.08
C ASN A 192 -0.89 3.23 12.82
N LEU A 193 0.06 3.24 11.90
CA LEU A 193 -0.04 3.89 10.60
C LEU A 193 -0.71 2.96 9.61
N PRO A 194 -1.76 3.38 8.90
CA PRO A 194 -2.45 2.56 7.93
C PRO A 194 -1.53 2.12 6.77
N GLY A 195 -1.66 0.87 6.32
CA GLY A 195 -0.90 0.32 5.20
C GLY A 195 0.60 0.15 5.45
N VAL A 196 1.04 0.16 6.72
CA VAL A 196 2.44 0.05 7.12
C VAL A 196 2.60 -1.10 8.12
N VAL A 197 3.70 -1.82 8.05
CA VAL A 197 3.96 -2.96 8.93
C VAL A 197 5.11 -2.70 9.91
N ILE A 198 5.05 -3.41 11.03
CA ILE A 198 6.14 -3.53 11.99
C ILE A 198 6.67 -4.97 11.91
N VAL A 199 7.97 -5.12 11.79
CA VAL A 199 8.63 -6.42 11.81
C VAL A 199 9.25 -6.65 13.18
N ALA A 200 8.93 -7.75 13.84
CA ALA A 200 9.53 -8.15 15.11
C ALA A 200 10.30 -9.46 14.93
N LEU A 201 11.61 -9.42 15.18
CA LEU A 201 12.46 -10.59 15.30
C LEU A 201 12.50 -11.02 16.77
N LEU A 202 12.03 -12.22 17.06
CA LEU A 202 11.94 -12.79 18.41
C LEU A 202 13.01 -13.88 18.54
N VAL A 203 13.92 -13.74 19.49
CA VAL A 203 15.09 -14.60 19.62
C VAL A 203 15.21 -15.14 21.03
N ASN A 204 15.49 -16.43 21.18
CA ASN A 204 16.01 -17.04 22.40
C ASN A 204 17.51 -17.22 22.24
N LEU A 205 18.29 -16.71 23.19
CA LEU A 205 19.73 -16.97 23.26
C LEU A 205 19.99 -18.30 23.99
N LYS A 206 21.04 -19.00 23.61
CA LYS A 206 21.51 -20.16 24.35
C LYS A 206 21.96 -19.73 25.74
N PRO A 207 21.65 -20.50 26.79
CA PRO A 207 22.22 -20.28 28.11
C PRO A 207 23.75 -20.24 28.00
N GLN A 208 24.39 -19.27 28.64
CA GLN A 208 25.84 -19.21 28.69
C GLN A 208 26.36 -20.30 29.64
N GLU A 209 26.55 -21.48 29.13
CA GLU A 209 27.41 -22.48 29.76
C GLU A 209 28.74 -22.57 29.00
N VAL A 210 29.80 -22.67 29.80
CA VAL A 210 31.18 -22.76 29.39
C VAL A 210 31.36 -23.81 28.30
N SER A 211 31.92 -23.40 27.16
CA SER A 211 32.52 -24.22 26.11
C SER A 211 31.79 -25.53 25.78
N GLN A 212 30.81 -25.47 24.95
CA GLN A 212 30.31 -26.64 24.25
C GLN A 212 30.83 -26.73 22.82
N VAL A 213 31.36 -27.88 22.50
CA VAL A 213 31.72 -28.30 21.13
C VAL A 213 30.53 -28.06 20.20
N PRO A 214 30.70 -27.50 18.99
CA PRO A 214 29.60 -27.26 18.05
C PRO A 214 28.82 -28.56 17.84
N GLY A 215 27.52 -28.51 18.12
CA GLY A 215 26.62 -29.62 17.82
C GLY A 215 26.61 -29.98 16.33
N PRO A 216 26.19 -31.19 15.96
CA PRO A 216 26.16 -31.61 14.57
C PRO A 216 25.30 -30.64 13.76
N LYS A 217 25.83 -30.20 12.60
CA LYS A 217 25.08 -29.36 11.65
C LYS A 217 23.84 -30.12 11.17
N PRO A 218 22.69 -29.47 11.05
CA PRO A 218 21.50 -30.11 10.49
C PRO A 218 21.81 -30.66 9.08
N PRO A 219 21.21 -31.80 8.70
CA PRO A 219 21.46 -32.40 7.39
C PRO A 219 21.06 -31.43 6.28
N ARG A 220 21.91 -31.34 5.26
CA ARG A 220 21.61 -30.58 4.03
C ARG A 220 20.64 -31.40 3.19
N GLY A 221 19.57 -30.75 2.71
CA GLY A 221 18.61 -31.43 1.85
C GLY A 221 17.29 -30.68 1.70
N MET A 222 16.38 -31.31 0.98
CA MET A 222 15.02 -30.80 0.82
C MET A 222 14.27 -30.90 2.15
N VAL A 223 13.74 -29.77 2.61
CA VAL A 223 12.91 -29.69 3.83
C VAL A 223 11.45 -29.64 3.38
N ILE A 224 10.70 -30.70 3.70
CA ILE A 224 9.24 -30.67 3.61
C ILE A 224 8.73 -30.45 5.03
N SER A 225 8.25 -29.25 5.29
CA SER A 225 7.70 -28.93 6.61
C SER A 225 6.31 -29.51 6.77
N GLY A 226 6.05 -30.17 7.90
CA GLY A 226 4.71 -30.63 8.28
C GLY A 226 3.80 -29.53 8.83
N LYS A 227 4.30 -28.31 9.01
CA LYS A 227 3.54 -27.17 9.49
C LYS A 227 3.04 -26.33 8.32
N LEU A 228 1.76 -25.93 8.37
CA LEU A 228 1.14 -25.19 7.28
C LEU A 228 1.89 -23.90 6.91
N ARG A 229 2.44 -23.19 7.90
CA ARG A 229 3.23 -21.96 7.68
C ARG A 229 4.56 -22.20 6.96
N ASP A 230 5.12 -23.41 7.08
CA ASP A 230 6.41 -23.80 6.51
C ASP A 230 6.21 -24.56 5.19
N PHE A 231 4.95 -24.86 4.83
CA PHE A 231 4.58 -25.61 3.63
C PHE A 231 5.27 -25.12 2.36
N PRO A 232 5.45 -23.80 2.13
CA PRO A 232 6.07 -23.33 0.90
C PRO A 232 7.58 -23.63 0.78
N THR A 233 8.29 -24.07 1.83
CA THR A 233 9.74 -24.30 1.76
C THR A 233 10.05 -25.65 1.09
N LEU A 234 10.68 -25.61 -0.08
CA LEU A 234 11.07 -26.79 -0.85
C LEU A 234 12.51 -27.21 -0.58
N TYR A 235 13.39 -26.24 -0.38
CA TYR A 235 14.80 -26.47 -0.13
C TYR A 235 15.37 -25.41 0.79
N GLU A 236 16.17 -25.81 1.74
CA GLU A 236 16.89 -24.93 2.65
C GLU A 236 18.31 -25.47 2.90
N SER A 237 19.28 -24.58 2.86
CA SER A 237 20.67 -24.85 3.21
C SER A 237 21.28 -23.65 3.90
N ASP A 238 22.58 -23.72 4.20
CA ASP A 238 23.30 -22.63 4.88
C ASP A 238 23.16 -21.27 4.17
N ARG A 239 23.02 -21.28 2.85
CA ARG A 239 23.00 -20.05 2.06
C ARG A 239 21.96 -20.06 0.93
N SER A 240 21.09 -21.06 0.91
CA SER A 240 20.10 -21.19 -0.14
C SER A 240 18.73 -21.48 0.44
N LEU A 241 17.71 -20.87 -0.14
CA LEU A 241 16.31 -21.08 0.19
C LEU A 241 15.52 -21.13 -1.12
N VAL A 242 14.64 -22.14 -1.26
CA VAL A 242 13.66 -22.21 -2.34
C VAL A 242 12.29 -22.45 -1.74
N LYS A 243 11.32 -21.61 -2.14
CA LYS A 243 9.96 -21.64 -1.65
C LYS A 243 8.96 -21.78 -2.79
N LEU A 244 7.85 -22.47 -2.52
CA LEU A 244 6.65 -22.33 -3.31
C LEU A 244 6.00 -20.96 -3.04
N ILE A 245 5.31 -20.45 -4.04
CA ILE A 245 4.31 -19.39 -3.92
C ILE A 245 2.96 -20.04 -4.21
N LEU A 246 1.98 -19.84 -3.35
CA LEU A 246 0.62 -20.27 -3.59
C LEU A 246 -0.33 -19.24 -2.98
N ASN A 247 -0.63 -18.21 -3.75
CA ASN A 247 -1.61 -17.21 -3.39
C ASN A 247 -2.94 -17.53 -4.06
N GLY A 248 -4.04 -17.13 -3.44
CA GLY A 248 -5.35 -17.35 -4.02
C GLY A 248 -6.43 -16.54 -3.32
N GLY A 249 -7.57 -16.44 -3.97
CA GLY A 249 -8.74 -15.80 -3.41
C GLY A 249 -10.01 -16.27 -4.08
N VAL A 250 -11.09 -16.24 -3.31
CA VAL A 250 -12.45 -16.43 -3.79
C VAL A 250 -13.36 -15.41 -3.11
N GLY A 251 -14.25 -14.80 -3.86
CA GLY A 251 -15.16 -13.79 -3.32
C GLY A 251 -16.51 -13.75 -4.01
N VAL A 252 -17.48 -13.22 -3.28
CA VAL A 252 -18.80 -12.87 -3.78
C VAL A 252 -19.00 -11.38 -3.59
N PHE A 253 -19.45 -10.72 -4.64
CA PHE A 253 -19.59 -9.29 -4.76
C PHE A 253 -21.01 -8.94 -5.17
N SER A 254 -21.56 -7.87 -4.65
CA SER A 254 -22.90 -7.40 -4.97
C SER A 254 -22.95 -5.89 -4.94
N ASP A 255 -23.36 -5.28 -6.05
CA ASP A 255 -23.58 -3.84 -6.18
C ASP A 255 -25.07 -3.58 -6.47
N THR A 256 -25.67 -2.69 -5.68
CA THR A 256 -27.05 -2.21 -5.89
C THR A 256 -27.00 -0.76 -6.35
N ASN A 257 -27.73 -0.47 -7.41
CA ASN A 257 -27.72 0.82 -8.14
C ASN A 257 -26.29 1.24 -8.55
N PRO A 258 -25.50 0.36 -9.20
CA PRO A 258 -24.16 0.73 -9.68
C PRO A 258 -24.28 1.96 -10.59
N TRP A 259 -23.22 2.78 -10.57
CA TRP A 259 -23.20 4.06 -11.31
C TRP A 259 -24.34 5.01 -10.90
N PHE A 260 -24.80 4.93 -9.64
CA PHE A 260 -25.96 5.67 -9.11
C PHE A 260 -27.23 5.44 -9.92
N GLY A 261 -27.40 4.23 -10.48
CA GLY A 261 -28.53 3.83 -11.31
C GLY A 261 -28.55 4.45 -12.72
N ASN A 262 -27.46 5.07 -13.15
CA ASN A 262 -27.32 5.70 -14.47
C ASN A 262 -26.02 5.26 -15.17
N PRO A 263 -25.86 3.96 -15.47
CA PRO A 263 -24.66 3.44 -16.12
C PRO A 263 -24.44 4.00 -17.53
N GLU A 264 -25.51 4.39 -18.24
CA GLU A 264 -25.45 5.00 -19.57
C GLU A 264 -24.60 6.27 -19.61
N ASN A 265 -24.59 7.06 -18.54
CA ASN A 265 -23.80 8.28 -18.47
C ASN A 265 -22.38 8.02 -17.92
N PHE A 266 -22.24 7.23 -16.84
CA PHE A 266 -20.97 7.06 -16.12
C PHE A 266 -20.06 5.95 -16.66
N ALA A 267 -20.65 4.92 -17.29
CA ALA A 267 -19.95 3.78 -17.87
C ALA A 267 -20.58 3.39 -19.21
N PRO A 268 -20.57 4.28 -20.22
CA PRO A 268 -21.25 4.03 -21.48
C PRO A 268 -20.68 2.80 -22.18
N SER A 269 -21.52 1.78 -22.32
CA SER A 269 -21.20 0.53 -23.02
C SER A 269 -22.50 -0.09 -23.55
N SER A 270 -22.41 -1.20 -24.26
CA SER A 270 -23.60 -1.97 -24.68
C SER A 270 -24.30 -2.64 -23.51
N TYR A 271 -23.61 -2.82 -22.39
CA TYR A 271 -24.16 -3.38 -21.16
C TYR A 271 -24.53 -2.30 -20.16
N GLN A 272 -25.76 -2.32 -19.69
CA GLN A 272 -26.33 -1.33 -18.77
C GLN A 272 -26.82 -2.04 -17.49
N PRO A 273 -25.95 -2.24 -16.47
CA PRO A 273 -26.33 -2.91 -15.24
C PRO A 273 -27.34 -2.08 -14.44
N LYS A 274 -28.49 -2.66 -14.10
CA LYS A 274 -29.56 -2.01 -13.32
C LYS A 274 -29.98 -2.87 -12.11
N GLY A 275 -30.42 -2.21 -11.05
CA GLY A 275 -30.84 -2.87 -9.82
C GLY A 275 -29.66 -3.43 -9.03
N THR A 276 -29.77 -4.69 -8.61
CA THR A 276 -28.72 -5.40 -7.87
C THR A 276 -28.03 -6.41 -8.77
N ILE A 277 -26.72 -6.29 -8.90
CA ILE A 277 -25.86 -7.21 -9.65
C ILE A 277 -25.00 -7.96 -8.64
N THR A 278 -24.98 -9.31 -8.76
CA THR A 278 -24.18 -10.18 -7.88
C THR A 278 -23.35 -11.13 -8.72
N TRP A 279 -22.06 -11.25 -8.40
CA TRP A 279 -21.12 -12.11 -9.12
C TRP A 279 -20.10 -12.76 -8.21
N GLY A 280 -19.40 -13.77 -8.71
CA GLY A 280 -18.30 -14.43 -8.06
C GLY A 280 -16.98 -14.15 -8.75
N GLU A 281 -15.92 -14.05 -7.99
CA GLU A 281 -14.55 -14.00 -8.52
C GLU A 281 -13.66 -15.00 -7.79
N PHE A 282 -12.66 -15.49 -8.51
CA PHE A 282 -11.61 -16.33 -7.94
C PHE A 282 -10.29 -16.10 -8.65
N TYR A 283 -9.20 -16.42 -7.95
CA TYR A 283 -7.87 -16.52 -8.55
C TYR A 283 -6.99 -17.51 -7.80
N LEU A 284 -5.96 -17.99 -8.50
CA LEU A 284 -4.89 -18.82 -7.95
C LEU A 284 -3.57 -18.44 -8.61
N GLU A 285 -2.53 -18.24 -7.80
CA GLU A 285 -1.17 -17.88 -8.22
C GLU A 285 -0.17 -18.92 -7.68
N PRO A 286 0.05 -20.04 -8.36
CA PRO A 286 1.18 -20.93 -8.09
C PRO A 286 2.49 -20.33 -8.63
N GLY A 287 3.58 -20.57 -7.91
CA GLY A 287 4.91 -20.10 -8.31
C GLY A 287 6.04 -20.63 -7.45
N LEU A 288 7.23 -20.14 -7.75
CA LEU A 288 8.47 -20.45 -7.06
C LEU A 288 9.29 -19.19 -6.85
N ALA A 289 9.94 -19.08 -5.70
CA ALA A 289 10.94 -18.06 -5.44
C ALA A 289 12.14 -18.68 -4.73
N GLY A 290 13.34 -18.15 -4.98
CA GLY A 290 14.54 -18.66 -4.35
C GLY A 290 15.65 -17.63 -4.26
N ILE A 291 16.56 -17.88 -3.31
CA ILE A 291 17.77 -17.09 -3.10
C ILE A 291 18.93 -18.04 -2.79
N THR A 292 20.10 -17.78 -3.35
CA THR A 292 21.31 -18.58 -3.09
C THR A 292 22.55 -17.70 -3.01
N GLY A 293 23.44 -17.99 -2.06
CA GLY A 293 24.70 -17.29 -1.91
C GLY A 293 25.77 -17.83 -2.87
N LEU A 294 26.55 -16.94 -3.46
CA LEU A 294 27.67 -17.29 -4.33
C LEU A 294 28.92 -17.67 -3.51
N GLY A 295 29.13 -18.98 -3.32
CA GLY A 295 30.23 -19.49 -2.51
C GLY A 295 30.23 -18.85 -1.11
N ASN A 296 31.40 -18.39 -0.65
CA ASN A 296 31.55 -17.69 0.65
C ASN A 296 31.50 -16.16 0.51
N SER A 297 31.18 -15.63 -0.68
CA SER A 297 31.08 -14.19 -0.90
C SER A 297 29.85 -13.57 -0.21
N PRO A 298 29.80 -12.25 0.01
CA PRO A 298 28.61 -11.58 0.52
C PRO A 298 27.50 -11.41 -0.52
N VAL A 299 27.63 -12.01 -1.70
CA VAL A 299 26.70 -11.88 -2.82
C VAL A 299 25.73 -13.05 -2.83
N TYR A 300 24.46 -12.72 -3.00
CA TYR A 300 23.36 -13.65 -3.22
C TYR A 300 22.70 -13.37 -4.56
N ILE A 301 22.30 -14.42 -5.26
CA ILE A 301 21.40 -14.34 -6.43
C ILE A 301 20.03 -14.79 -5.99
N TYR A 302 18.99 -14.12 -6.44
CA TYR A 302 17.62 -14.47 -6.11
C TYR A 302 16.68 -14.23 -7.30
N GLY A 303 15.48 -14.81 -7.23
CA GLY A 303 14.45 -14.57 -8.24
C GLY A 303 13.18 -15.33 -7.92
N GLY A 304 12.17 -15.07 -8.73
CA GLY A 304 10.87 -15.74 -8.61
C GLY A 304 10.13 -15.77 -9.94
N ALA A 305 9.27 -16.77 -10.06
CA ALA A 305 8.33 -16.92 -11.17
C ALA A 305 6.99 -17.41 -10.62
N SER A 306 5.89 -16.79 -11.05
CA SER A 306 4.55 -17.26 -10.76
C SER A 306 3.61 -17.05 -11.96
N TYR A 307 2.53 -17.83 -11.98
CA TYR A 307 1.50 -17.77 -12.99
C TYR A 307 0.15 -17.59 -12.31
N THR A 308 -0.59 -16.55 -12.67
CA THR A 308 -1.92 -16.29 -12.11
C THR A 308 -3.01 -16.70 -13.05
N VAL A 309 -3.94 -17.48 -12.53
CA VAL A 309 -5.20 -17.81 -13.18
C VAL A 309 -6.32 -17.12 -12.42
N SER A 310 -7.24 -16.47 -13.11
CA SER A 310 -8.37 -15.75 -12.49
C SER A 310 -9.66 -15.95 -13.28
N GLY A 311 -10.79 -15.80 -12.60
CA GLY A 311 -12.10 -15.88 -13.21
C GLY A 311 -13.11 -14.94 -12.57
N THR A 312 -14.04 -14.46 -13.39
CA THR A 312 -15.28 -13.78 -12.97
C THR A 312 -16.45 -14.60 -13.47
N VAL A 313 -17.35 -14.99 -12.58
CA VAL A 313 -18.53 -15.82 -12.87
C VAL A 313 -19.78 -14.98 -12.66
N GLN A 314 -20.70 -15.02 -13.62
CA GLN A 314 -21.88 -14.18 -13.71
C GLN A 314 -21.57 -12.75 -14.23
N PRO A 315 -22.59 -12.02 -14.70
CA PRO A 315 -22.44 -10.61 -15.04
C PRO A 315 -21.95 -9.79 -13.84
N ASP A 316 -20.93 -8.98 -14.03
CA ASP A 316 -20.52 -7.95 -13.09
C ASP A 316 -21.07 -6.57 -13.52
N ILE A 317 -20.61 -5.49 -12.89
CA ILE A 317 -21.08 -4.14 -13.25
C ILE A 317 -20.49 -3.57 -14.54
N PHE A 318 -19.57 -4.29 -15.18
CA PHE A 318 -18.90 -3.87 -16.41
C PHE A 318 -19.30 -4.71 -17.63
N ARG A 319 -19.57 -6.02 -17.43
CA ARG A 319 -19.78 -6.98 -18.52
C ARG A 319 -20.78 -8.07 -18.16
N THR A 320 -21.40 -8.64 -19.20
CA THR A 320 -22.41 -9.73 -19.06
C THR A 320 -21.82 -11.13 -19.05
N ASP A 321 -20.59 -11.30 -19.54
CA ASP A 321 -19.96 -12.60 -19.75
C ASP A 321 -19.17 -13.09 -18.53
N SER A 322 -19.17 -14.40 -18.32
CA SER A 322 -18.18 -15.02 -17.44
C SER A 322 -16.83 -15.06 -18.14
N ARG A 323 -15.77 -14.75 -17.43
CA ARG A 323 -14.40 -14.62 -17.97
C ARG A 323 -13.41 -15.47 -17.20
N PHE A 324 -12.42 -15.94 -17.93
CA PHE A 324 -11.30 -16.69 -17.37
C PHE A 324 -10.00 -16.25 -18.06
N TYR A 325 -8.97 -15.95 -17.27
CA TYR A 325 -7.72 -15.44 -17.80
C TYR A 325 -6.52 -15.99 -17.02
N GLY A 326 -5.43 -16.27 -17.72
CA GLY A 326 -4.18 -16.69 -17.12
C GLY A 326 -2.98 -15.98 -17.74
N ASN A 327 -2.02 -15.57 -16.91
CA ASN A 327 -0.78 -14.95 -17.35
C ASN A 327 0.32 -15.12 -16.29
N ILE A 328 1.58 -14.92 -16.71
CA ILE A 328 2.71 -14.79 -15.80
C ILE A 328 2.47 -13.54 -14.93
N GLU A 329 2.49 -13.73 -13.61
CA GLU A 329 2.36 -12.62 -12.65
C GLU A 329 3.74 -12.14 -12.22
N ARG A 330 4.64 -13.05 -11.87
CA ARG A 330 6.01 -12.71 -11.47
C ARG A 330 6.99 -13.42 -12.37
N LEU A 331 8.02 -12.71 -12.81
CA LEU A 331 9.17 -13.26 -13.50
C LEU A 331 10.33 -12.28 -13.36
N TYR A 332 11.12 -12.44 -12.31
CA TYR A 332 12.20 -11.51 -12.00
C TYR A 332 13.44 -12.24 -11.47
N GLY A 333 14.58 -11.56 -11.59
CA GLY A 333 15.83 -11.98 -10.98
C GLY A 333 16.63 -10.80 -10.49
N GLY A 334 17.54 -11.05 -9.56
CA GLY A 334 18.35 -10.00 -8.99
C GLY A 334 19.54 -10.52 -8.18
N PHE A 335 20.30 -9.60 -7.64
CA PHE A 335 21.38 -9.92 -6.71
C PHE A 335 21.35 -8.98 -5.50
N LEU A 336 21.70 -9.54 -4.36
CA LEU A 336 21.80 -8.88 -3.07
C LEU A 336 23.26 -8.96 -2.60
N VAL A 337 23.83 -7.82 -2.24
CA VAL A 337 25.12 -7.76 -1.56
C VAL A 337 24.88 -7.40 -0.11
N ALA A 338 25.08 -8.36 0.79
CA ALA A 338 24.87 -8.20 2.21
C ALA A 338 25.95 -8.96 2.99
N LYS A 339 26.80 -8.25 3.70
CA LYS A 339 27.83 -8.83 4.56
C LYS A 339 27.41 -8.77 6.02
N THR A 340 27.44 -9.91 6.70
CA THR A 340 27.16 -9.98 8.15
C THR A 340 28.02 -8.97 8.91
N GLY A 341 27.38 -8.18 9.78
CA GLY A 341 28.05 -7.15 10.57
C GLY A 341 28.28 -5.81 9.84
N ASN A 342 28.00 -5.73 8.53
CA ASN A 342 28.13 -4.48 7.77
C ASN A 342 26.75 -3.81 7.60
N PRO A 343 26.60 -2.51 7.91
CA PRO A 343 25.35 -1.79 7.71
C PRO A 343 25.02 -1.51 6.23
N LEU A 344 25.99 -1.67 5.34
CA LEU A 344 25.80 -1.47 3.89
C LEU A 344 25.14 -2.69 3.26
N VAL A 345 23.99 -2.47 2.63
CA VAL A 345 23.28 -3.47 1.83
C VAL A 345 22.97 -2.87 0.46
N PHE A 346 23.25 -3.60 -0.58
CA PHE A 346 22.88 -3.23 -1.94
C PHE A 346 22.05 -4.35 -2.58
N ASN A 347 20.93 -3.96 -3.19
CA ASN A 347 20.03 -4.86 -3.91
C ASN A 347 19.75 -4.30 -5.31
N LEU A 348 19.79 -5.16 -6.32
CA LEU A 348 19.38 -4.83 -7.69
C LEU A 348 18.55 -5.99 -8.22
N SER A 349 17.38 -5.69 -8.78
CA SER A 349 16.53 -6.69 -9.44
C SER A 349 15.91 -6.12 -10.71
N ALA A 350 15.56 -7.01 -11.63
CA ALA A 350 14.89 -6.66 -12.87
C ALA A 350 13.88 -7.74 -13.25
N GLY A 351 12.84 -7.33 -13.96
CA GLY A 351 11.78 -8.19 -14.47
C GLY A 351 10.39 -7.79 -13.98
N ARG A 352 9.45 -8.72 -14.17
CA ARG A 352 8.06 -8.55 -13.77
C ARG A 352 7.93 -8.81 -12.25
N GLN A 353 7.73 -7.76 -11.46
CA GLN A 353 7.64 -7.83 -9.99
C GLN A 353 6.80 -6.69 -9.40
N ILE A 354 6.40 -6.88 -8.16
CA ILE A 354 5.62 -5.89 -7.40
C ILE A 354 6.50 -4.70 -7.06
N PHE A 355 5.95 -3.50 -7.20
CA PHE A 355 6.54 -2.26 -6.72
C PHE A 355 5.48 -1.37 -6.06
N GLN A 356 5.85 -0.71 -4.99
CA GLN A 356 5.06 0.34 -4.35
C GLN A 356 6.02 1.41 -3.81
N LEU A 357 5.72 2.67 -4.08
CA LEU A 357 6.44 3.80 -3.49
C LEU A 357 5.70 4.26 -2.25
N ASN A 358 6.38 4.20 -1.10
CA ASN A 358 5.79 4.56 0.20
C ASN A 358 4.44 3.86 0.42
N GLN A 359 3.36 4.62 0.67
CA GLN A 359 1.99 4.09 0.84
C GLN A 359 1.14 4.14 -0.43
N GLY A 360 1.76 4.27 -1.59
CA GLY A 360 1.07 4.21 -2.87
C GLY A 360 0.41 5.52 -3.32
N PHE A 361 0.81 6.67 -2.76
CA PHE A 361 0.28 7.97 -3.16
C PHE A 361 0.52 8.30 -4.64
N LEU A 362 1.69 7.94 -5.18
CA LEU A 362 2.03 8.07 -6.60
C LEU A 362 2.10 6.72 -7.32
N PHE A 363 2.67 5.70 -6.67
CA PHE A 363 2.82 4.36 -7.21
C PHE A 363 2.37 3.33 -6.17
N SER A 364 1.28 2.63 -6.47
CA SER A 364 0.73 1.54 -5.67
C SER A 364 1.09 0.19 -6.28
N GLN A 365 0.77 -0.90 -5.58
CA GLN A 365 0.82 -2.27 -6.12
C GLN A 365 -0.27 -2.49 -7.16
N PHE A 366 -0.39 -1.57 -8.07
CA PHE A 366 -1.37 -1.59 -9.14
C PHE A 366 -0.70 -1.14 -10.41
N SER A 367 -0.96 -1.85 -11.46
CA SER A 367 -0.32 -1.67 -12.73
C SER A 367 -1.36 -1.29 -13.80
N GLY A 368 -1.88 -0.07 -13.70
CA GLY A 368 -2.82 0.45 -14.70
C GLY A 368 -4.12 -0.37 -14.80
N SER A 369 -4.40 -0.96 -15.95
CA SER A 369 -5.59 -1.74 -16.24
C SER A 369 -5.40 -3.25 -16.05
N ALA A 370 -4.40 -3.69 -15.29
CA ALA A 370 -3.94 -5.08 -15.17
C ALA A 370 -5.03 -6.13 -14.90
N ASN A 371 -6.12 -5.77 -14.23
CA ASN A 371 -7.22 -6.69 -13.92
C ASN A 371 -8.54 -6.34 -14.60
N ALA A 372 -8.51 -5.47 -15.62
CA ALA A 372 -9.69 -5.01 -16.32
C ALA A 372 -10.13 -5.95 -17.44
N LEU A 373 -11.35 -5.76 -17.93
CA LEU A 373 -11.95 -6.38 -19.11
C LEU A 373 -11.76 -7.91 -19.14
N ASP A 374 -11.01 -8.43 -20.11
CA ASP A 374 -10.85 -9.87 -20.35
C ASP A 374 -9.97 -10.54 -19.29
N ARG A 375 -9.22 -9.79 -18.49
CA ARG A 375 -8.31 -10.33 -17.48
C ARG A 375 -9.03 -10.86 -16.23
N ALA A 376 -10.32 -10.60 -16.07
CA ALA A 376 -11.19 -11.10 -15.01
C ALA A 376 -10.76 -10.75 -13.57
N ALA A 377 -11.61 -11.04 -12.60
CA ALA A 377 -11.36 -10.89 -11.16
C ALA A 377 -10.91 -9.47 -10.77
N SER A 378 -11.59 -8.44 -11.30
CA SER A 378 -11.21 -7.04 -11.12
C SER A 378 -11.36 -6.54 -9.68
N TYR A 379 -12.23 -7.17 -8.88
CA TYR A 379 -12.43 -6.86 -7.46
C TYR A 379 -11.47 -7.63 -6.55
N SER A 380 -11.12 -8.85 -6.92
CA SER A 380 -10.15 -9.68 -6.18
C SER A 380 -8.70 -9.28 -6.44
N ASN A 381 -8.45 -8.60 -7.55
CA ASN A 381 -7.16 -8.02 -7.94
C ASN A 381 -5.96 -8.97 -7.87
N PRO A 382 -5.91 -10.03 -8.64
CA PRO A 382 -4.81 -10.99 -8.60
C PRO A 382 -3.49 -10.48 -9.22
N ARG A 383 -3.52 -9.41 -10.02
CA ARG A 383 -2.34 -8.90 -10.74
C ARG A 383 -1.91 -7.56 -10.17
N THR A 384 -0.73 -7.57 -9.56
CA THR A 384 -0.15 -6.42 -8.86
C THR A 384 1.28 -6.09 -9.31
N ALA A 385 1.90 -6.98 -10.11
CA ALA A 385 3.21 -6.76 -10.66
C ALA A 385 3.19 -5.82 -11.86
N TYR A 386 4.19 -4.96 -11.95
CA TYR A 386 4.49 -4.18 -13.14
C TYR A 386 5.00 -5.10 -14.25
N GLU A 387 4.74 -4.77 -15.52
CA GLU A 387 5.16 -5.58 -16.65
C GLU A 387 6.68 -5.68 -16.73
N MET A 388 7.38 -4.56 -16.51
CA MET A 388 8.83 -4.52 -16.39
C MET A 388 9.24 -3.53 -15.31
N THR A 389 10.20 -3.95 -14.52
CA THR A 389 10.87 -3.08 -13.54
C THR A 389 12.38 -3.27 -13.58
N VAL A 390 13.11 -2.23 -13.19
CA VAL A 390 14.49 -2.32 -12.70
C VAL A 390 14.53 -1.57 -11.38
N LEU A 391 14.84 -2.29 -10.29
CA LEU A 391 14.81 -1.74 -8.94
C LEU A 391 16.21 -1.83 -8.33
N SER A 392 16.76 -0.69 -7.88
CA SER A 392 18.00 -0.64 -7.11
C SER A 392 17.73 -0.09 -5.71
N ASP A 393 18.35 -0.65 -4.70
CA ASP A 393 18.17 -0.27 -3.30
C ASP A 393 19.53 -0.31 -2.59
N LEU A 394 20.04 0.86 -2.22
CA LEU A 394 21.27 1.02 -1.45
C LEU A 394 20.92 1.52 -0.05
N ARG A 395 21.28 0.76 0.98
CA ARG A 395 21.02 1.09 2.38
C ARG A 395 22.32 1.24 3.15
N TRP A 396 22.39 2.30 3.92
CA TRP A 396 23.52 2.58 4.78
C TRP A 396 23.06 3.26 6.08
N GLY A 397 23.11 2.51 7.18
CA GLY A 397 22.62 2.99 8.48
C GLY A 397 21.14 3.38 8.42
N TYR A 398 20.84 4.65 8.67
CA TYR A 398 19.49 5.22 8.62
C TYR A 398 19.09 5.76 7.23
N PHE A 399 19.99 5.67 6.25
CA PHE A 399 19.76 6.18 4.90
C PHE A 399 19.47 5.06 3.92
N ARG A 400 18.59 5.33 2.98
CA ARG A 400 18.26 4.50 1.84
C ARG A 400 18.22 5.36 0.59
N LEU A 401 18.82 4.86 -0.48
CA LEU A 401 18.70 5.40 -1.82
C LEU A 401 18.09 4.32 -2.72
N GLN A 402 16.92 4.60 -3.29
CA GLN A 402 16.22 3.70 -4.18
C GLN A 402 16.15 4.33 -5.57
N GLY A 403 16.61 3.59 -6.59
CA GLY A 403 16.35 3.90 -8.00
C GLY A 403 15.33 2.92 -8.56
N PHE A 404 14.45 3.38 -9.44
CA PHE A 404 13.47 2.51 -10.07
C PHE A 404 13.17 2.93 -11.51
N PHE A 405 12.98 1.93 -12.36
CA PHE A 405 12.37 2.01 -13.68
C PHE A 405 11.12 1.13 -13.67
N LEU A 406 10.00 1.62 -14.21
CA LEU A 406 8.72 0.92 -14.18
C LEU A 406 8.00 1.04 -15.52
N GLU A 407 7.46 -0.08 -16.01
CA GLU A 407 6.46 -0.16 -17.07
C GLU A 407 5.19 -0.79 -16.48
N PRO A 408 4.03 -0.12 -16.53
CA PRO A 408 2.76 -0.70 -16.06
C PRO A 408 2.32 -1.89 -16.90
N ASP A 409 1.64 -2.86 -16.28
CA ASP A 409 0.96 -3.96 -16.99
C ASP A 409 -0.42 -3.51 -17.48
N GLU A 410 -0.45 -2.73 -18.55
CA GLU A 410 -1.67 -2.21 -19.14
C GLU A 410 -2.33 -3.22 -20.10
N LEU A 411 -3.63 -3.08 -20.34
CA LEU A 411 -4.30 -3.82 -21.40
C LEU A 411 -3.81 -3.33 -22.77
N SER A 412 -3.65 -4.21 -23.72
CA SER A 412 -3.20 -3.85 -25.08
C SER A 412 -4.09 -2.81 -25.77
N VAL A 413 -5.38 -2.78 -25.43
CA VAL A 413 -6.35 -1.79 -25.96
C VAL A 413 -6.27 -0.43 -25.24
N ALA A 414 -5.56 -0.34 -24.13
CA ALA A 414 -5.38 0.86 -23.31
C ALA A 414 -3.91 1.10 -22.95
N ASP A 415 -3.01 0.45 -23.67
CA ASP A 415 -1.56 0.57 -23.46
C ASP A 415 -1.11 1.98 -23.85
N SER A 416 -0.58 2.66 -22.86
CA SER A 416 -0.06 4.02 -23.02
C SER A 416 1.44 4.06 -23.27
N ASN A 417 2.10 2.90 -23.36
CA ASN A 417 3.57 2.78 -23.49
C ASN A 417 4.31 3.67 -22.48
N THR A 418 3.74 3.83 -21.28
CA THR A 418 4.30 4.76 -20.29
C THR A 418 5.46 4.11 -19.54
N GLN A 419 6.57 4.81 -19.51
CA GLN A 419 7.74 4.48 -18.71
C GLN A 419 7.94 5.51 -17.61
N TYR A 420 8.28 5.04 -16.42
CA TYR A 420 8.65 5.89 -15.30
C TYR A 420 10.10 5.60 -14.88
N LEU A 421 10.85 6.66 -14.64
CA LEU A 421 12.19 6.60 -14.08
C LEU A 421 12.21 7.44 -12.81
N GLY A 422 12.65 6.87 -11.69
CA GLY A 422 12.66 7.61 -10.43
C GLY A 422 13.83 7.30 -9.52
N ILE A 423 14.06 8.23 -8.62
CA ILE A 423 15.04 8.11 -7.53
C ILE A 423 14.43 8.64 -6.25
N SER A 424 14.61 7.91 -5.15
CA SER A 424 14.08 8.26 -3.83
C SER A 424 15.19 8.18 -2.80
N ALA A 425 15.42 9.28 -2.09
CA ALA A 425 16.32 9.36 -0.95
C ALA A 425 15.48 9.38 0.34
N GLN A 426 15.80 8.49 1.27
CA GLN A 426 15.04 8.29 2.49
C GLN A 426 15.96 8.30 3.71
N TYR A 427 15.50 8.94 4.77
CA TYR A 427 16.02 8.82 6.13
C TYR A 427 14.97 8.20 7.03
N ASN A 428 15.33 7.15 7.79
CA ASN A 428 14.45 6.54 8.80
C ASN A 428 15.28 6.17 10.02
N ASN A 429 14.99 6.79 11.17
CA ASN A 429 15.74 6.58 12.40
C ASN A 429 15.36 5.31 13.18
N ASN A 430 14.46 4.47 12.65
CA ASN A 430 13.87 3.30 13.32
C ASN A 430 13.16 3.63 14.66
N GLN A 431 12.92 4.91 14.94
CA GLN A 431 12.22 5.40 16.14
C GLN A 431 10.93 6.15 15.80
N GLY A 432 10.52 6.10 14.51
CA GLY A 432 9.26 6.65 14.02
C GLY A 432 9.38 8.00 13.33
N VAL A 433 10.58 8.48 13.04
CA VAL A 433 10.81 9.60 12.13
C VAL A 433 11.25 9.06 10.79
N GLU A 434 10.50 9.38 9.75
CA GLU A 434 10.85 9.06 8.36
C GLU A 434 10.67 10.30 7.49
N ALA A 435 11.68 10.62 6.70
CA ALA A 435 11.64 11.67 5.69
C ALA A 435 12.09 11.10 4.35
N VAL A 436 11.33 11.39 3.29
CA VAL A 436 11.59 10.90 1.94
C VAL A 436 11.53 12.07 0.97
N LEU A 437 12.44 12.07 0.02
CA LEU A 437 12.38 12.94 -1.15
C LEU A 437 12.51 12.08 -2.40
N THR A 438 11.48 12.11 -3.24
CA THR A 438 11.45 11.35 -4.49
C THR A 438 11.39 12.31 -5.68
N TYR A 439 12.12 11.97 -6.72
CA TYR A 439 11.99 12.56 -8.05
C TYR A 439 11.57 11.48 -9.04
N VAL A 440 10.61 11.81 -9.92
CA VAL A 440 10.11 10.92 -10.97
C VAL A 440 10.06 11.67 -12.29
N GLY A 441 10.52 11.04 -13.37
CA GLY A 441 10.35 11.50 -14.75
C GLY A 441 9.56 10.48 -15.58
N VAL A 442 8.87 10.97 -16.61
CA VAL A 442 8.15 10.16 -17.61
C VAL A 442 8.84 10.34 -18.96
N PRO A 443 9.89 9.54 -19.25
CA PRO A 443 10.65 9.68 -20.50
C PRO A 443 9.84 9.28 -21.73
N GLN A 444 8.85 8.41 -21.57
CA GLN A 444 8.01 7.92 -22.66
C GLN A 444 6.57 7.77 -22.19
N SER A 445 5.61 8.20 -23.01
CA SER A 445 4.17 7.94 -22.85
C SER A 445 3.43 8.36 -24.11
N SER A 446 2.47 7.58 -24.56
CA SER A 446 1.49 7.97 -25.59
C SER A 446 0.24 8.63 -25.00
N ARG A 447 0.10 8.64 -23.67
CA ARG A 447 -1.03 9.26 -22.98
C ARG A 447 -1.02 10.77 -23.17
N THR A 448 -2.21 11.35 -23.33
CA THR A 448 -2.37 12.79 -23.53
C THR A 448 -3.39 13.38 -22.55
N TYR A 449 -3.29 14.67 -22.33
CA TYR A 449 -4.25 15.48 -21.57
C TYR A 449 -5.06 16.32 -22.56
N LEU A 450 -6.37 16.34 -22.39
CA LEU A 450 -7.29 17.09 -23.24
C LEU A 450 -7.44 18.53 -22.70
N LEU A 451 -7.28 19.51 -23.57
CA LEU A 451 -7.53 20.93 -23.33
C LEU A 451 -8.95 21.34 -23.74
N PRO A 452 -9.48 22.49 -23.23
CA PRO A 452 -10.82 22.99 -23.59
C PRO A 452 -11.02 23.31 -25.06
N ASP A 453 -9.97 23.66 -25.79
CA ASP A 453 -9.95 23.92 -27.22
C ASP A 453 -9.87 22.67 -28.10
N GLY A 454 -9.76 21.48 -27.46
CA GLY A 454 -9.60 20.19 -28.11
C GLY A 454 -8.15 19.78 -28.39
N GLU A 455 -7.18 20.66 -28.14
CA GLU A 455 -5.78 20.30 -28.22
C GLU A 455 -5.41 19.25 -27.18
N ARG A 456 -4.31 18.52 -27.46
CA ARG A 456 -3.82 17.45 -26.58
C ARG A 456 -2.37 17.70 -26.19
N LEU A 457 -2.11 17.79 -24.89
CA LEU A 457 -0.77 17.85 -24.36
C LEU A 457 -0.26 16.43 -24.06
N THR A 458 1.00 16.16 -24.35
CA THR A 458 1.59 14.85 -24.06
C THR A 458 1.92 14.70 -22.57
N ARG A 459 1.73 13.49 -22.03
CA ARG A 459 2.25 13.11 -20.71
C ARG A 459 3.77 12.95 -20.71
N GLN A 460 4.36 12.64 -21.86
CA GLN A 460 5.81 12.51 -21.99
C GLN A 460 6.49 13.83 -21.60
N GLY A 461 7.58 13.76 -20.83
CA GLY A 461 8.25 14.91 -20.26
C GLY A 461 7.73 15.35 -18.88
N LEU A 462 6.67 14.70 -18.38
CA LEU A 462 6.19 14.94 -17.01
C LEU A 462 7.27 14.63 -15.98
N GLN A 463 7.45 15.55 -15.04
CA GLN A 463 8.39 15.44 -13.92
C GLN A 463 7.67 15.72 -12.61
N VAL A 464 8.07 15.01 -11.54
CA VAL A 464 7.43 15.10 -10.23
C VAL A 464 8.49 15.20 -9.14
N ILE A 465 8.34 16.17 -8.25
CA ILE A 465 9.09 16.25 -6.99
C ILE A 465 8.13 15.92 -5.85
N ASN A 466 8.49 14.92 -5.03
CA ASN A 466 7.60 14.37 -4.03
C ASN A 466 8.30 14.22 -2.66
N PRO A 467 8.20 15.23 -1.79
CA PRO A 467 8.58 15.14 -0.38
C PRO A 467 7.51 14.45 0.46
N ARG A 468 7.94 13.65 1.43
CA ARG A 468 7.10 12.97 2.43
C ARG A 468 7.73 13.03 3.82
N LEU A 469 6.91 13.21 4.84
CA LEU A 469 7.29 13.17 6.25
C LEU A 469 6.32 12.29 7.04
N GLN A 470 6.86 11.44 7.92
CA GLN A 470 6.11 10.64 8.86
C GLN A 470 6.72 10.78 10.25
N LEU A 471 5.87 10.96 11.25
CA LEU A 471 6.23 11.09 12.66
C LEU A 471 5.34 10.19 13.52
N SER A 472 5.95 9.24 14.25
CA SER A 472 5.22 8.31 15.13
C SER A 472 6.17 7.80 16.24
N PRO A 473 6.08 8.28 17.48
CA PRO A 473 5.06 9.20 18.01
C PRO A 473 5.30 10.67 17.63
N LEU A 474 4.22 11.38 17.34
CA LEU A 474 4.26 12.83 17.14
C LEU A 474 4.44 13.52 18.51
N PHE A 475 5.41 14.43 18.60
CA PHE A 475 5.75 15.16 19.84
C PHE A 475 6.03 14.26 21.06
N GLY A 476 6.46 13.02 20.84
CA GLY A 476 6.68 12.05 21.92
C GLY A 476 5.41 11.48 22.56
N VAL A 477 4.22 11.81 22.07
CA VAL A 477 2.95 11.32 22.60
C VAL A 477 2.68 9.90 22.07
N PRO A 478 2.68 8.86 22.92
CA PRO A 478 2.44 7.49 22.49
C PRO A 478 1.10 7.33 21.77
N GLY A 479 1.11 6.69 20.61
CA GLY A 479 -0.09 6.47 19.80
C GLY A 479 -0.51 7.63 18.89
N LEU A 480 0.02 8.85 19.11
CA LEU A 480 -0.21 9.99 18.21
C LEU A 480 0.77 9.92 17.04
N TRP A 481 0.27 10.03 15.81
CA TRP A 481 1.09 9.97 14.61
C TRP A 481 0.63 10.97 13.55
N PHE A 482 1.55 11.33 12.68
CA PHE A 482 1.34 12.24 11.57
C PHE A 482 2.01 11.69 10.32
N GLN A 483 1.35 11.89 9.17
CA GLN A 483 1.91 11.73 7.83
C GLN A 483 1.53 12.91 6.96
N GLY A 484 2.49 13.35 6.15
CA GLY A 484 2.26 14.34 5.12
C GLY A 484 3.06 14.00 3.88
N GLU A 485 2.46 14.13 2.72
CA GLU A 485 3.11 13.93 1.43
C GLU A 485 2.57 14.95 0.44
N TYR A 486 3.46 15.44 -0.40
CA TYR A 486 3.15 16.44 -1.41
C TYR A 486 3.83 16.07 -2.71
N ALA A 487 3.19 16.32 -3.85
CA ALA A 487 3.75 16.15 -5.17
C ALA A 487 3.53 17.41 -6.00
N TYR A 488 4.61 17.96 -6.50
CA TYR A 488 4.60 19.02 -7.51
C TYR A 488 4.94 18.44 -8.86
N GLN A 489 4.09 18.71 -9.85
CA GLN A 489 4.22 18.21 -11.23
C GLN A 489 4.46 19.36 -12.19
N PHE A 490 5.42 19.18 -13.07
CA PHE A 490 5.74 20.09 -14.17
C PHE A 490 6.13 19.28 -15.41
N ASN A 491 6.13 19.90 -16.58
CA ASN A 491 6.50 19.24 -17.83
C ASN A 491 7.60 20.04 -18.53
N ASP A 492 8.56 19.37 -19.14
CA ASP A 492 9.67 20.00 -19.84
C ASP A 492 9.31 20.49 -21.26
N ARG A 493 8.13 20.13 -21.78
CA ARG A 493 7.68 20.43 -23.16
C ARG A 493 6.65 21.55 -23.22
N TYR A 494 5.95 21.86 -22.13
CA TYR A 494 4.93 22.91 -22.06
C TYR A 494 4.74 23.39 -20.62
N SER A 495 4.06 24.53 -20.46
CA SER A 495 3.80 25.09 -19.13
C SER A 495 2.83 24.21 -18.35
N MET A 496 3.30 23.58 -17.29
CA MET A 496 2.51 22.77 -16.37
C MET A 496 2.89 23.09 -14.93
N SER A 497 1.88 23.22 -14.07
CA SER A 497 2.05 23.46 -12.63
C SER A 497 0.90 22.80 -11.86
N ALA A 498 1.00 21.47 -11.67
CA ALA A 498 -0.03 20.71 -10.99
C ALA A 498 0.45 20.26 -9.60
N GLN A 499 -0.47 20.11 -8.66
CA GLN A 499 -0.15 19.84 -7.27
C GLN A 499 -1.12 18.78 -6.69
N GLY A 500 -0.57 17.88 -5.90
CA GLY A 500 -1.35 16.95 -5.11
C GLY A 500 -0.67 16.70 -3.76
N GLY A 501 -1.45 16.35 -2.74
CA GLY A 501 -0.87 16.05 -1.44
C GLY A 501 -1.90 15.72 -0.39
N TYR A 502 -1.41 15.32 0.76
CA TYR A 502 -2.26 15.03 1.91
C TYR A 502 -1.58 15.35 3.23
N LEU A 503 -2.43 15.56 4.22
CA LEU A 503 -2.07 15.57 5.64
C LEU A 503 -2.94 14.55 6.35
N TRP A 504 -2.32 13.66 7.13
CA TRP A 504 -3.00 12.59 7.83
C TRP A 504 -2.54 12.57 9.29
N LEU A 505 -3.47 12.78 10.20
CA LEU A 505 -3.25 12.76 11.65
C LEU A 505 -4.09 11.66 12.27
N GLY A 506 -3.51 10.90 13.19
CA GLY A 506 -4.25 9.86 13.87
C GLY A 506 -3.76 9.62 15.29
N TYR A 507 -4.62 9.02 16.08
CA TYR A 507 -4.35 8.63 17.45
C TYR A 507 -4.87 7.22 17.74
N SER A 508 -3.97 6.35 18.16
CA SER A 508 -4.27 4.97 18.56
C SER A 508 -4.17 4.85 20.07
N VAL A 509 -5.30 4.58 20.72
CA VAL A 509 -5.36 4.41 22.17
C VAL A 509 -4.75 3.08 22.54
N GLN A 510 -3.62 3.12 23.23
CA GLN A 510 -2.89 1.92 23.65
C GLN A 510 -3.38 1.41 25.01
N ASN A 511 -3.21 0.10 25.27
CA ASN A 511 -3.48 -0.55 26.55
C ASN A 511 -4.96 -0.48 27.01
N VAL A 512 -5.90 -0.29 26.10
CA VAL A 512 -7.33 -0.38 26.36
C VAL A 512 -7.96 -1.49 25.55
N ARG A 513 -9.13 -1.98 26.02
CA ARG A 513 -9.88 -3.01 25.30
C ARG A 513 -10.21 -2.52 23.88
N TRP A 514 -10.04 -3.39 22.88
CA TRP A 514 -10.29 -3.16 21.46
C TRP A 514 -9.35 -2.17 20.77
N GLN A 515 -8.40 -1.58 21.48
CA GLN A 515 -7.38 -0.67 20.93
C GLN A 515 -7.92 0.32 19.87
N PRO A 516 -8.89 1.16 20.22
CA PRO A 516 -9.52 2.06 19.25
C PRO A 516 -8.49 3.04 18.66
N SER A 517 -8.61 3.26 17.36
CA SER A 517 -7.79 4.22 16.62
C SER A 517 -8.70 5.15 15.84
N PHE A 518 -8.38 6.44 15.89
CA PHE A 518 -9.06 7.49 15.13
C PHE A 518 -8.06 8.17 14.20
N SER A 519 -8.46 8.46 12.99
CA SER A 519 -7.64 9.29 12.12
C SER A 519 -8.47 10.19 11.21
N TYR A 520 -7.86 11.31 10.82
CA TYR A 520 -8.40 12.23 9.87
C TYR A 520 -7.37 12.52 8.79
N ARG A 521 -7.77 12.37 7.52
CA ARG A 521 -6.97 12.72 6.36
C ARG A 521 -7.68 13.77 5.52
N PHE A 522 -6.97 14.84 5.23
CA PHE A 522 -7.29 15.76 4.16
C PHE A 522 -6.37 15.49 2.99
N ALA A 523 -6.92 15.28 1.80
CA ALA A 523 -6.16 15.12 0.56
C ALA A 523 -6.70 16.09 -0.50
N GLY A 524 -5.80 16.62 -1.32
CA GLY A 524 -6.14 17.55 -2.39
C GLY A 524 -5.33 17.30 -3.66
N PHE A 525 -5.98 17.47 -4.80
CA PHE A 525 -5.40 17.29 -6.13
C PHE A 525 -5.93 18.41 -7.03
N SER A 526 -5.03 19.21 -7.58
CA SER A 526 -5.40 20.36 -8.41
C SER A 526 -6.22 19.96 -9.64
N GLY A 527 -7.16 20.81 -10.00
CA GLY A 527 -7.87 20.82 -11.26
C GLY A 527 -7.23 21.83 -12.22
N ASP A 528 -7.65 21.78 -13.47
CA ASP A 528 -7.20 22.71 -14.47
C ASP A 528 -8.06 23.98 -14.51
N ASN A 529 -7.42 25.13 -14.62
CA ASN A 529 -8.09 26.40 -14.83
C ASN A 529 -8.04 26.79 -16.33
N PRO A 530 -9.15 26.66 -17.08
CA PRO A 530 -9.15 26.89 -18.52
C PRO A 530 -8.89 28.35 -18.94
N LYS A 531 -8.70 29.26 -17.98
CA LYS A 531 -8.41 30.67 -18.22
C LYS A 531 -6.92 30.99 -18.17
N THR A 532 -6.06 30.01 -17.86
CA THR A 532 -4.61 30.15 -17.83
C THR A 532 -3.99 29.38 -19.00
N ALA A 533 -2.82 29.79 -19.43
CA ALA A 533 -2.03 29.06 -20.42
C ALA A 533 -1.23 27.88 -19.80
N THR A 534 -1.29 27.75 -18.51
CA THR A 534 -0.59 26.69 -17.75
C THR A 534 -1.56 25.57 -17.45
N TYR A 535 -1.20 24.33 -17.78
CA TYR A 535 -1.96 23.14 -17.40
C TYR A 535 -1.77 22.85 -15.91
N GLU A 536 -2.85 22.83 -15.13
CA GLU A 536 -2.81 22.76 -13.67
C GLU A 536 -3.43 21.47 -13.10
N ARG A 537 -3.98 20.60 -13.93
CA ARG A 537 -4.63 19.37 -13.49
C ARG A 537 -3.60 18.33 -13.03
N PHE A 538 -3.72 17.83 -11.79
CA PHE A 538 -2.87 16.78 -11.24
C PHE A 538 -3.07 15.44 -11.94
N ASP A 539 -1.95 14.81 -12.34
CA ASP A 539 -1.92 13.44 -12.84
C ASP A 539 -1.63 12.48 -11.67
N PRO A 540 -2.55 11.56 -11.32
CA PRO A 540 -2.35 10.63 -10.20
C PRO A 540 -1.31 9.54 -10.48
N LEU A 541 -0.67 9.51 -11.64
CA LEU A 541 0.28 8.50 -12.11
C LEU A 541 -0.30 7.07 -12.01
N GLN A 542 0.24 6.24 -11.12
CA GLN A 542 -0.20 4.88 -10.82
C GLN A 542 -0.77 4.77 -9.40
N ALA A 543 -1.19 5.88 -8.81
CA ALA A 543 -1.98 5.88 -7.58
C ALA A 543 -3.36 5.29 -7.88
N SER A 544 -3.65 4.12 -7.39
CA SER A 544 -4.91 3.49 -7.68
C SER A 544 -5.59 2.95 -6.45
N GLY A 545 -6.76 2.43 -6.73
CA GLY A 545 -7.68 1.92 -5.79
C GLY A 545 -7.27 0.70 -4.98
N LEU A 546 -6.07 0.19 -5.13
CA LEU A 546 -5.62 -0.94 -4.32
C LEU A 546 -5.12 -0.57 -2.94
N THR A 547 -4.91 0.71 -2.73
CA THR A 547 -4.42 1.26 -1.47
C THR A 547 -5.48 2.18 -0.88
N ASP A 548 -5.15 2.86 0.20
CA ASP A 548 -5.97 3.93 0.80
C ASP A 548 -6.30 5.10 -0.16
N TRP A 549 -5.82 5.04 -1.41
CA TRP A 549 -5.98 6.11 -2.41
C TRP A 549 -7.15 5.92 -3.36
N LEU A 550 -7.99 4.90 -3.18
CA LEU A 550 -9.27 4.81 -3.89
C LEU A 550 -10.25 5.91 -3.47
N GLN A 551 -10.21 6.29 -2.20
CA GLN A 551 -11.05 7.36 -1.62
C GLN A 551 -12.56 7.12 -1.78
N GLY A 552 -12.98 5.97 -1.31
CA GLY A 552 -14.32 5.42 -1.47
C GLY A 552 -14.40 4.37 -2.58
N ILE A 553 -15.16 3.31 -2.37
CA ILE A 553 -15.28 2.20 -3.33
C ILE A 553 -16.12 2.60 -4.54
N SER A 554 -17.24 3.28 -4.31
CA SER A 554 -18.17 3.68 -5.36
C SER A 554 -17.83 5.06 -5.93
N LEU A 555 -17.57 6.05 -5.09
CA LEU A 555 -17.14 7.38 -5.53
C LEU A 555 -15.80 7.34 -6.26
N GLY A 556 -14.88 6.46 -5.85
CA GLY A 556 -13.60 6.28 -6.53
C GLY A 556 -13.70 5.73 -7.95
N LYS A 557 -14.78 5.04 -8.30
CA LYS A 557 -15.04 4.52 -9.66
C LYS A 557 -15.43 5.64 -10.64
N VAL A 558 -16.15 6.65 -10.16
CA VAL A 558 -16.63 7.75 -11.02
C VAL A 558 -15.74 8.98 -10.97
N TYR A 559 -14.90 9.11 -9.94
CA TYR A 559 -14.05 10.29 -9.75
C TYR A 559 -12.68 9.92 -9.15
N ASN A 560 -11.62 10.09 -9.90
CA ASN A 560 -10.25 9.73 -9.51
C ASN A 560 -9.56 10.78 -8.60
N ASN A 561 -8.27 10.60 -8.33
CA ASN A 561 -7.42 11.50 -7.54
C ASN A 561 -6.87 12.64 -8.41
N SER A 562 -7.76 13.42 -9.00
CA SER A 562 -7.44 14.56 -9.85
C SER A 562 -8.59 15.55 -9.79
N ASN A 563 -8.33 16.85 -9.76
CA ASN A 563 -9.36 17.88 -9.63
C ASN A 563 -10.28 17.66 -8.42
N SER A 564 -9.76 17.20 -7.27
CA SER A 564 -10.60 16.85 -6.13
C SER A 564 -9.94 17.12 -4.79
N PHE A 565 -10.77 17.45 -3.81
CA PHE A 565 -10.43 17.39 -2.39
C PHE A 565 -11.24 16.28 -1.71
N SER A 566 -10.65 15.69 -0.68
CA SER A 566 -11.27 14.63 0.08
C SER A 566 -11.01 14.81 1.58
N HIS A 567 -12.05 14.68 2.37
CA HIS A 567 -11.96 14.47 3.80
C HIS A 567 -12.22 12.99 4.09
N ARG A 568 -11.34 12.35 4.83
CA ARG A 568 -11.55 10.99 5.35
C ARG A 568 -11.48 11.00 6.87
N VAL A 569 -12.51 10.50 7.52
CA VAL A 569 -12.51 10.17 8.94
C VAL A 569 -12.52 8.67 9.06
N ASN A 570 -11.59 8.10 9.82
CA ASN A 570 -11.50 6.66 10.06
C ASN A 570 -11.60 6.37 11.55
N PHE A 571 -12.32 5.32 11.89
CA PHE A 571 -12.37 4.71 13.21
C PHE A 571 -12.13 3.22 13.08
N THR A 572 -11.11 2.69 13.77
CA THR A 572 -10.74 1.28 13.73
C THR A 572 -10.68 0.71 15.14
N VAL A 573 -11.17 -0.51 15.30
CA VAL A 573 -11.06 -1.29 16.54
C VAL A 573 -10.54 -2.70 16.25
N MET A 574 -9.80 -3.26 17.20
CA MET A 574 -9.31 -4.64 17.18
C MET A 574 -9.85 -5.39 18.40
N PRO A 575 -11.04 -6.03 18.28
CA PRO A 575 -11.65 -6.77 19.40
C PRO A 575 -10.77 -7.90 19.92
N ASN A 576 -9.94 -8.49 19.07
CA ASN A 576 -8.92 -9.47 19.41
C ASN A 576 -7.75 -9.39 18.41
N SER A 577 -6.70 -10.19 18.61
CA SER A 577 -5.49 -10.20 17.79
C SER A 577 -5.69 -10.67 16.34
N ASN A 578 -6.86 -11.21 16.02
CA ASN A 578 -7.16 -11.80 14.71
C ASN A 578 -8.29 -11.08 13.98
N PHE A 579 -8.96 -10.11 14.63
CA PHE A 579 -10.10 -9.42 14.05
C PHE A 579 -9.95 -7.91 14.16
N GLU A 580 -10.09 -7.24 13.03
CA GLU A 580 -10.14 -5.79 12.91
C GLU A 580 -11.48 -5.37 12.30
N LEU A 581 -12.06 -4.29 12.81
CA LEU A 581 -13.22 -3.64 12.26
C LEU A 581 -12.92 -2.15 12.08
N SER A 582 -13.12 -1.65 10.86
CA SER A 582 -12.83 -0.26 10.48
C SER A 582 -14.05 0.39 9.85
N LEU A 583 -14.34 1.60 10.24
CA LEU A 583 -15.38 2.45 9.66
C LEU A 583 -14.69 3.68 9.06
N ASP A 584 -14.91 3.90 7.77
CA ASP A 584 -14.45 5.06 7.04
C ASP A 584 -15.64 5.91 6.60
N TYR A 585 -15.50 7.23 6.72
CA TYR A 585 -16.38 8.21 6.11
C TYR A 585 -15.58 9.09 5.16
N TYR A 586 -16.03 9.20 3.93
CA TYR A 586 -15.48 10.09 2.92
C TYR A 586 -16.46 11.18 2.57
N TYR A 587 -15.96 12.42 2.44
CA TYR A 587 -16.63 13.52 1.76
C TYR A 587 -15.71 14.04 0.68
N ARG A 588 -16.21 14.13 -0.56
CA ARG A 588 -15.43 14.57 -1.72
C ARG A 588 -16.05 15.77 -2.39
N PHE A 589 -15.19 16.70 -2.84
CA PHE A 589 -15.59 17.85 -3.64
C PHE A 589 -14.51 18.21 -4.65
N ALA A 590 -14.91 18.86 -5.77
CA ALA A 590 -14.01 19.23 -6.85
C ALA A 590 -13.22 20.51 -6.51
N ASP A 591 -12.01 20.66 -7.07
CA ASP A 591 -11.21 21.88 -7.01
C ASP A 591 -11.74 22.94 -8.00
N THR A 592 -12.01 22.52 -9.25
CA THR A 592 -12.57 23.38 -10.30
C THR A 592 -13.80 22.73 -10.94
N LEU A 593 -14.60 23.54 -11.63
CA LEU A 593 -15.74 23.02 -12.40
C LEU A 593 -15.31 22.44 -13.77
N ASN A 594 -14.09 22.74 -14.23
CA ASN A 594 -13.50 22.11 -15.38
C ASN A 594 -12.89 20.76 -14.96
N ASN A 595 -13.44 19.67 -15.47
CA ASN A 595 -12.97 18.31 -15.18
C ASN A 595 -12.68 17.52 -16.45
N LEU A 596 -12.22 18.21 -17.49
CA LEU A 596 -11.77 17.57 -18.73
C LEU A 596 -10.71 16.48 -18.44
N GLY A 597 -10.81 15.35 -19.11
CA GLY A 597 -9.98 14.18 -18.84
C GLY A 597 -10.43 13.33 -17.66
N GLY A 598 -11.54 13.68 -16.97
CA GLY A 598 -12.25 12.84 -16.01
C GLY A 598 -13.29 11.95 -16.66
N ASN A 599 -14.22 11.40 -15.84
CA ASN A 599 -15.35 10.63 -16.35
C ASN A 599 -16.16 11.45 -17.36
N PRO A 600 -16.54 10.89 -18.51
CA PRO A 600 -17.24 11.63 -19.59
C PRO A 600 -18.49 12.39 -19.11
N ALA A 601 -19.29 11.80 -18.21
CA ALA A 601 -20.48 12.46 -17.63
C ALA A 601 -20.14 13.64 -16.71
N LEU A 602 -18.90 13.75 -16.26
CA LEU A 602 -18.44 14.72 -15.26
C LEU A 602 -17.37 15.68 -15.81
N GLN A 603 -17.21 15.80 -17.12
CA GLN A 603 -16.17 16.67 -17.71
C GLN A 603 -16.42 18.15 -17.41
N THR A 604 -17.67 18.58 -17.36
CA THR A 604 -18.08 19.92 -16.94
C THR A 604 -19.00 19.80 -15.74
N LEU A 605 -18.50 20.16 -14.58
CA LEU A 605 -19.25 20.10 -13.33
C LEU A 605 -20.17 21.31 -13.18
N LYS A 606 -21.38 21.06 -12.71
CA LYS A 606 -22.36 22.12 -12.35
C LYS A 606 -22.35 22.45 -10.86
N SER A 607 -21.59 21.70 -10.07
CA SER A 607 -21.41 21.88 -8.63
C SER A 607 -20.05 21.32 -8.21
N TYR A 608 -19.52 21.80 -7.10
CA TYR A 608 -18.29 21.26 -6.50
C TYR A 608 -18.55 20.00 -5.67
N ASP A 609 -19.76 19.77 -5.19
CA ASP A 609 -20.12 18.67 -4.30
C ASP A 609 -20.21 17.35 -5.08
N LEU A 610 -19.27 16.44 -4.80
CA LEU A 610 -19.19 15.11 -5.43
C LEU A 610 -19.93 14.04 -4.61
N GLY A 611 -20.02 14.19 -3.30
CA GLY A 611 -20.80 13.30 -2.45
C GLY A 611 -20.06 12.71 -1.27
N HIS A 612 -20.74 11.76 -0.63
CA HIS A 612 -20.32 11.13 0.62
C HIS A 612 -20.32 9.61 0.47
N GLU A 613 -19.42 8.94 1.20
CA GLU A 613 -19.42 7.47 1.25
C GLU A 613 -19.09 6.99 2.66
N LEU A 614 -19.89 6.06 3.16
CA LEU A 614 -19.62 5.29 4.37
C LEU A 614 -19.14 3.91 3.98
N LEU A 615 -18.06 3.45 4.59
CA LEU A 615 -17.41 2.18 4.28
C LEU A 615 -17.09 1.45 5.59
N LEU A 616 -17.70 0.30 5.79
CA LEU A 616 -17.43 -0.61 6.91
C LEU A 616 -16.57 -1.75 6.42
N ILE A 617 -15.49 -2.05 7.12
CA ILE A 617 -14.46 -3.03 6.75
C ILE A 617 -14.22 -3.97 7.93
N GLY A 618 -14.34 -5.28 7.72
CA GLY A 618 -13.98 -6.29 8.71
C GLY A 618 -12.94 -7.27 8.17
N ARG A 619 -11.87 -7.53 8.91
CA ARG A 619 -10.81 -8.47 8.57
C ARG A 619 -10.66 -9.50 9.68
N TYR A 620 -10.78 -10.76 9.33
CA TYR A 620 -10.60 -11.85 10.26
C TYR A 620 -9.50 -12.80 9.76
N TYR A 621 -8.36 -12.76 10.42
CA TYR A 621 -7.24 -13.66 10.14
C TYR A 621 -7.53 -15.02 10.78
N LEU A 622 -8.07 -15.94 9.97
CA LEU A 622 -8.38 -17.32 10.39
C LEU A 622 -7.11 -18.06 10.81
N SER A 623 -6.00 -17.78 10.11
CA SER A 623 -4.67 -18.28 10.41
C SER A 623 -3.61 -17.33 9.85
N GLN A 624 -2.35 -17.70 9.90
CA GLN A 624 -1.26 -16.96 9.24
C GLN A 624 -1.36 -16.97 7.70
N ASN A 625 -2.17 -17.87 7.14
CA ASN A 625 -2.24 -18.09 5.70
C ASN A 625 -3.64 -17.76 5.13
N PHE A 626 -4.64 -17.51 5.96
CA PHE A 626 -6.00 -17.28 5.52
C PHE A 626 -6.60 -16.01 6.13
N LEU A 627 -7.11 -15.15 5.28
CA LEU A 627 -7.82 -13.92 5.61
C LEU A 627 -9.25 -14.00 5.08
N LEU A 628 -10.22 -14.00 5.98
CA LEU A 628 -11.61 -13.73 5.62
C LEU A 628 -11.85 -12.23 5.74
N GLN A 629 -12.40 -11.68 4.69
CA GLN A 629 -12.58 -10.26 4.56
C GLN A 629 -13.98 -9.95 4.03
N GLY A 630 -14.60 -8.95 4.55
CA GLY A 630 -15.90 -8.52 4.15
C GLY A 630 -16.09 -6.98 4.11
N VAL A 631 -16.83 -6.31 3.13
CA VAL A 631 -17.13 -4.85 3.04
C VAL A 631 -18.60 -4.58 2.89
N GLY A 632 -19.07 -3.52 3.55
CA GLY A 632 -20.27 -2.79 3.16
C GLY A 632 -19.96 -1.34 2.87
N SER A 633 -20.37 -0.84 1.72
CA SER A 633 -20.27 0.57 1.36
C SER A 633 -21.62 1.11 0.95
N VAL A 634 -21.87 2.38 1.34
CA VAL A 634 -23.01 3.15 0.86
C VAL A 634 -22.52 4.53 0.42
N ALA A 635 -22.57 4.79 -0.88
CA ALA A 635 -22.20 6.06 -1.48
C ALA A 635 -23.44 6.87 -1.82
N PHE A 636 -23.48 8.12 -1.37
CA PHE A 636 -24.52 9.08 -1.67
C PHE A 636 -24.01 10.10 -2.69
N PRO A 637 -24.68 10.22 -3.86
CA PRO A 637 -24.22 11.15 -4.88
C PRO A 637 -24.39 12.60 -4.42
N GLY A 638 -23.34 13.40 -4.53
CA GLY A 638 -23.40 14.84 -4.35
C GLY A 638 -24.09 15.54 -5.51
N THR A 639 -24.27 16.83 -5.40
CA THR A 639 -25.00 17.63 -6.39
C THR A 639 -24.40 17.52 -7.80
N ALA A 640 -23.08 17.45 -7.94
CA ALA A 640 -22.44 17.30 -9.25
C ALA A 640 -22.79 15.95 -9.91
N ILE A 641 -22.70 14.87 -9.15
CA ILE A 641 -23.02 13.51 -9.64
C ILE A 641 -24.51 13.37 -9.91
N ARG A 642 -25.39 13.88 -9.01
CA ARG A 642 -26.83 13.84 -9.23
C ARG A 642 -27.26 14.53 -10.54
N LEU A 643 -26.69 15.71 -10.82
CA LEU A 643 -26.99 16.44 -12.04
C LEU A 643 -26.51 15.72 -13.30
N ALA A 644 -25.45 14.92 -13.20
CA ALA A 644 -24.96 14.05 -14.28
C ALA A 644 -25.74 12.72 -14.38
N ALA A 645 -26.44 12.32 -13.32
CA ALA A 645 -27.28 11.12 -13.22
C ALA A 645 -28.76 11.46 -13.37
N ASP A 646 -29.14 12.41 -14.21
CA ASP A 646 -30.53 12.80 -14.47
C ASP A 646 -31.34 13.11 -13.20
N ASN A 647 -30.69 13.74 -12.21
CA ASN A 647 -31.17 14.03 -10.86
C ASN A 647 -31.49 12.78 -10.02
N ASN A 648 -30.94 11.63 -10.34
CA ASN A 648 -31.07 10.44 -9.51
C ASN A 648 -30.36 10.65 -8.15
N THR A 649 -31.05 10.32 -7.07
CA THR A 649 -30.57 10.43 -5.69
C THR A 649 -30.32 9.07 -5.05
N SER A 650 -30.52 7.98 -5.79
CA SER A 650 -30.35 6.64 -5.27
C SER A 650 -28.90 6.38 -4.85
N PRO A 651 -28.66 5.88 -3.64
CA PRO A 651 -27.31 5.53 -3.24
C PRO A 651 -26.80 4.31 -4.01
N TRP A 652 -25.49 4.25 -4.21
CA TRP A 652 -24.82 3.04 -4.66
C TRP A 652 -24.38 2.24 -3.44
N VAL A 653 -24.89 1.00 -3.32
CA VAL A 653 -24.56 0.11 -2.20
C VAL A 653 -23.69 -1.03 -2.73
N THR A 654 -22.56 -1.26 -2.07
CA THR A 654 -21.63 -2.35 -2.37
C THR A 654 -21.52 -3.29 -1.18
N LEU A 655 -21.65 -4.59 -1.42
CA LEU A 655 -21.39 -5.66 -0.45
C LEU A 655 -20.41 -6.65 -1.06
N GLN A 656 -19.43 -7.08 -0.27
CA GLN A 656 -18.43 -8.04 -0.74
C GLN A 656 -18.01 -8.96 0.40
N VAL A 657 -17.71 -10.22 0.11
CA VAL A 657 -17.12 -11.17 1.05
C VAL A 657 -16.06 -11.96 0.29
N SER A 658 -14.85 -12.00 0.81
CA SER A 658 -13.72 -12.68 0.17
C SER A 658 -12.91 -13.48 1.17
N LEU A 659 -12.45 -14.64 0.76
CA LEU A 659 -11.46 -15.46 1.45
C LEU A 659 -10.18 -15.46 0.63
N PHE A 660 -9.08 -15.04 1.26
CA PHE A 660 -7.76 -15.04 0.66
C PHE A 660 -6.86 -16.07 1.31
N MET A 661 -5.96 -16.62 0.52
CA MET A 661 -4.96 -17.60 0.90
C MET A 661 -3.57 -17.09 0.48
N PHE A 662 -2.59 -17.21 1.36
CA PHE A 662 -1.21 -16.75 1.17
C PHE A 662 -0.21 -17.78 1.68
N PHE A 663 0.58 -18.37 0.79
CA PHE A 663 1.63 -19.33 1.09
C PHE A 663 2.94 -18.98 0.41
#